data_df19016f4c0b6cc5346573afa2b30d0e
#
_entry.id   df19016f4c0b6cc5346573afa2b30d0e
#
_cell.length_a   1.000
_cell.length_b   1.000
_cell.length_c   1.000
_cell.angle_alpha   90.00
_cell.angle_beta   90.00
_cell.angle_gamma   90.00
#
_symmetry.space_group_name_H-M   'P 1'
#
loop_
_entity.id
_entity.type
_entity.pdbx_description
1 polymer ?
#
loop_
_entity_poly.entity_id
_entity_poly.type
_entity_poly.pdbx_seq_one_letter_code
_entity_poly.pdbx_strand_id
1 'polypeptide(L)'
;VSVRRSGGEANKIVLRGLSDKFSAFMVDGVRIAPTDADARGVDLSTISQGSLAGIELYKAITADQDGDAIAGSVNFVTRRAPSSRLMRVDGRGAHNRLSGTYDQYDWVLRYGQRFFGDVLGVQVSANAEKKDRSKENLDLDYELRAIASGTDYEITDFTLNFTDETRYRQGFSVLLDVDTPDRGSIRLNNIFNRTKRNFIEYRRNYPTTGEELFYAARDREQEIGTYTGSLVGDNHLFGFSANWGLSYANSKSEFPFDYEIDFTEPSTTDPQGNPLSHMRPVPTSVLHGPPELIIPYALNNFKMAYLYTAYFRGEENHDTERTGFLNISREYTLGSHLSGEIKLGGKYRDRARDRSRSEVFSPYYNEAFAEYVDSAGTIVRKNFAGTRFASLEKAGNMILMTNFLDPVPAQRKLFGKYALYPLFNRDAVRLWWELNRDGYQDPAGRNPEYERNLEPDALYYDITERVSAAYLMNTLRFGQRVTVVAGVRVEHENNDYLSRYSKGTLSGFPVPTGAIRDTTASHQETVWLPNFHATVRPVSFANVRLAAYKALARPDFNYRLPNVVLKARSTFFPGNNLHVGNPHLKAAKAWNFEVNTSFFGNKIGLLSISAFYKKVEDMFHFMNGLPMVGQSALDSLGIGVKNPFGVNEFVLYFPYNSTKPTVVKGIELEHQANLRFLPGLLGNIVLSYNLSVVRSETFIPSTRVETYEVVVPPLPFPVKKTRYVLEERKQKLEGQPQLFGNFAIGYDIGGFSGRLSVFHQGRFNRTFSVDGRSDVVQNAYTRWDLALKQQITHNLAFMFNLNNLSNLHEGTSVLNRIQGWDLLSTDEIYGWTADVGVRINL
;
A
#
# COMPACT_ATOMS: atom_id res chain seq x y z
N VAL A 1 -16.68 5.54 -2.50
CA VAL A 1 -15.45 4.78 -2.77
C VAL A 1 -14.41 5.77 -3.24
N SER A 2 -13.25 5.80 -2.60
CA SER A 2 -12.06 6.49 -3.08
C SER A 2 -10.96 5.49 -3.41
N VAL A 3 -9.94 5.95 -4.14
CA VAL A 3 -8.85 5.09 -4.60
C VAL A 3 -7.54 5.75 -4.23
N ARG A 4 -6.65 5.03 -3.56
CA ARG A 4 -5.25 5.45 -3.41
C ARG A 4 -4.47 5.05 -4.65
N ARG A 5 -3.44 5.83 -4.96
CA ARG A 5 -2.59 5.63 -6.13
C ARG A 5 -1.13 5.44 -5.73
N SER A 6 -0.38 4.82 -6.64
CA SER A 6 1.06 4.72 -6.58
C SER A 6 1.58 4.80 -8.02
N GLY A 7 2.48 5.74 -8.33
CA GLY A 7 2.93 6.01 -9.70
C GLY A 7 1.77 6.30 -10.66
N GLY A 8 0.77 7.09 -10.21
CA GLY A 8 -0.41 7.45 -10.99
C GLY A 8 -1.44 6.34 -11.19
N GLU A 9 -1.19 5.12 -10.72
CA GLU A 9 -2.09 3.98 -10.88
C GLU A 9 -2.89 3.71 -9.62
N ALA A 10 -4.19 3.38 -9.79
CA ALA A 10 -5.06 2.96 -8.72
C ALA A 10 -4.60 1.62 -8.15
N ASN A 11 -4.13 1.59 -6.91
CA ASN A 11 -3.64 0.36 -6.28
C ASN A 11 -4.47 -0.11 -5.08
N LYS A 12 -5.17 0.78 -4.38
CA LYS A 12 -5.97 0.42 -3.20
C LYS A 12 -7.34 1.09 -3.24
N ILE A 13 -8.38 0.34 -2.86
CA ILE A 13 -9.75 0.87 -2.69
C ILE A 13 -9.96 1.24 -1.23
N VAL A 14 -10.47 2.43 -0.99
CA VAL A 14 -10.84 2.95 0.32
C VAL A 14 -12.36 3.07 0.38
N LEU A 15 -13.00 2.34 1.29
CA LEU A 15 -14.43 2.36 1.49
C LEU A 15 -14.79 3.22 2.69
N ARG A 16 -15.70 4.19 2.50
CA ARG A 16 -16.19 5.05 3.59
C ARG A 16 -15.07 5.75 4.36
N GLY A 17 -13.99 6.08 3.66
CA GLY A 17 -12.81 6.69 4.25
C GLY A 17 -11.98 5.77 5.16
N LEU A 18 -12.32 4.48 5.27
CA LEU A 18 -11.52 3.50 5.98
C LEU A 18 -10.51 2.86 5.04
N SER A 19 -9.28 2.69 5.50
CA SER A 19 -8.19 2.07 4.75
C SER A 19 -8.58 0.67 4.26
N ASP A 20 -7.95 0.21 3.18
CA ASP A 20 -8.12 -1.10 2.55
C ASP A 20 -8.00 -2.28 3.51
N LYS A 21 -7.19 -2.20 4.57
CA LYS A 21 -7.07 -3.21 5.63
C LYS A 21 -8.37 -3.48 6.42
N PHE A 22 -9.35 -2.58 6.34
CA PHE A 22 -10.68 -2.74 6.95
C PHE A 22 -11.72 -3.31 5.98
N SER A 23 -11.31 -3.72 4.78
CA SER A 23 -12.16 -4.24 3.71
C SER A 23 -11.75 -5.64 3.29
N ALA A 24 -12.72 -6.47 2.88
CA ALA A 24 -12.45 -7.77 2.27
C ALA A 24 -12.45 -7.66 0.75
N PHE A 25 -11.45 -8.25 0.08
CA PHE A 25 -11.34 -8.30 -1.37
C PHE A 25 -11.43 -9.74 -1.87
N MET A 26 -12.29 -9.99 -2.83
CA MET A 26 -12.61 -11.34 -3.32
C MET A 26 -12.72 -11.35 -4.84
N VAL A 27 -12.50 -12.54 -5.43
CA VAL A 27 -12.90 -12.88 -6.80
C VAL A 27 -13.88 -14.02 -6.72
N ASP A 28 -15.10 -13.84 -7.19
CA ASP A 28 -16.20 -14.80 -7.10
C ASP A 28 -16.39 -15.38 -5.68
N GLY A 29 -16.26 -14.54 -4.65
CA GLY A 29 -16.39 -14.94 -3.24
C GLY A 29 -15.15 -15.57 -2.61
N VAL A 30 -14.09 -15.79 -3.38
CA VAL A 30 -12.78 -16.29 -2.90
C VAL A 30 -11.85 -15.13 -2.59
N ARG A 31 -11.23 -15.12 -1.41
CA ARG A 31 -10.29 -14.07 -1.03
C ARG A 31 -9.06 -14.02 -1.94
N ILE A 32 -8.60 -12.82 -2.21
CA ILE A 32 -7.35 -12.57 -2.92
C ILE A 32 -6.22 -12.56 -1.88
N ALA A 33 -5.14 -13.30 -2.14
CA ALA A 33 -3.97 -13.30 -1.29
C ALA A 33 -3.25 -11.93 -1.38
N PRO A 34 -2.92 -11.29 -0.23
CA PRO A 34 -2.16 -10.04 -0.22
C PRO A 34 -0.75 -10.23 -0.79
N THR A 35 -0.28 -9.23 -1.54
CA THR A 35 1.07 -9.18 -2.11
C THR A 35 2.02 -8.26 -1.34
N ASP A 36 1.46 -7.42 -0.45
CA ASP A 36 2.23 -6.55 0.43
C ASP A 36 2.84 -7.37 1.58
N ALA A 37 4.08 -7.07 1.97
CA ALA A 37 4.79 -7.80 3.01
C ALA A 37 4.13 -7.71 4.39
N ASP A 38 3.67 -6.54 4.77
CA ASP A 38 3.21 -6.25 6.13
C ASP A 38 1.70 -6.10 6.24
N ALA A 39 1.04 -5.57 5.20
CA ALA A 39 -0.36 -5.20 5.22
C ALA A 39 -1.29 -6.31 4.69
N ARG A 40 -2.53 -6.32 5.20
CA ARG A 40 -3.62 -7.20 4.73
C ARG A 40 -4.33 -6.67 3.50
N GLY A 41 -4.02 -5.45 3.08
CA GLY A 41 -4.59 -4.85 1.88
C GLY A 41 -4.14 -5.55 0.60
N VAL A 42 -4.97 -5.49 -0.43
CA VAL A 42 -4.69 -6.08 -1.74
C VAL A 42 -4.28 -4.96 -2.71
N ASP A 43 -3.15 -5.14 -3.40
CA ASP A 43 -2.78 -4.27 -4.51
C ASP A 43 -3.59 -4.64 -5.76
N LEU A 44 -4.58 -3.82 -6.07
CA LEU A 44 -5.48 -4.02 -7.21
C LEU A 44 -4.78 -3.87 -8.56
N SER A 45 -3.62 -3.24 -8.59
CA SER A 45 -2.83 -3.13 -9.81
C SER A 45 -2.33 -4.48 -10.32
N THR A 46 -2.35 -5.53 -9.48
CA THR A 46 -1.98 -6.89 -9.84
C THR A 46 -3.11 -7.68 -10.50
N ILE A 47 -4.35 -7.16 -10.46
CA ILE A 47 -5.53 -7.87 -11.00
C ILE A 47 -5.76 -7.45 -12.45
N SER A 48 -5.83 -8.42 -13.35
CA SER A 48 -6.17 -8.18 -14.75
C SER A 48 -7.62 -7.75 -14.92
N GLN A 49 -7.84 -6.57 -15.49
CA GLN A 49 -9.17 -6.10 -15.86
C GLN A 49 -9.80 -6.98 -16.98
N GLY A 50 -8.97 -7.71 -17.70
CA GLY A 50 -9.39 -8.55 -18.83
C GLY A 50 -10.37 -9.66 -18.43
N SER A 51 -10.23 -10.26 -17.27
CA SER A 51 -11.02 -11.41 -16.79
C SER A 51 -12.32 -11.04 -16.08
N LEU A 52 -12.52 -9.76 -15.74
CA LEU A 52 -13.63 -9.31 -14.91
C LEU A 52 -14.89 -8.96 -15.71
N ALA A 53 -16.05 -9.30 -15.16
CA ALA A 53 -17.38 -8.90 -15.61
C ALA A 53 -17.84 -7.60 -14.96
N GLY A 54 -17.53 -7.46 -13.66
CA GLY A 54 -18.00 -6.35 -12.83
C GLY A 54 -17.41 -6.40 -11.45
N ILE A 55 -17.84 -5.42 -10.67
CA ILE A 55 -17.46 -5.28 -9.25
C ILE A 55 -18.74 -5.18 -8.44
N GLU A 56 -18.87 -6.03 -7.44
CA GLU A 56 -19.93 -5.97 -6.44
C GLU A 56 -19.38 -5.35 -5.17
N LEU A 57 -20.09 -4.37 -4.65
CA LEU A 57 -19.73 -3.69 -3.41
C LEU A 57 -20.77 -4.00 -2.34
N TYR A 58 -20.37 -4.70 -1.30
CA TYR A 58 -21.18 -4.98 -0.13
C TYR A 58 -20.83 -4.00 0.98
N LYS A 59 -21.68 -2.99 1.18
CA LYS A 59 -21.47 -1.95 2.21
C LYS A 59 -21.90 -2.42 3.60
N ALA A 60 -22.86 -3.34 3.68
CA ALA A 60 -23.34 -3.98 4.90
C ALA A 60 -23.32 -5.51 4.72
N ILE A 61 -22.69 -6.22 5.66
CA ILE A 61 -22.48 -7.65 5.59
C ILE A 61 -23.59 -8.43 6.33
N THR A 62 -23.93 -9.60 5.79
CA THR A 62 -24.82 -10.59 6.41
C THR A 62 -24.03 -11.74 7.04
N ALA A 63 -24.68 -12.62 7.83
CA ALA A 63 -23.99 -13.68 8.57
C ALA A 63 -23.25 -14.70 7.67
N ASP A 64 -23.67 -14.89 6.43
CA ASP A 64 -23.04 -15.77 5.47
C ASP A 64 -21.77 -15.20 4.84
N GLN A 65 -21.45 -13.92 5.08
CA GLN A 65 -20.24 -13.26 4.63
C GLN A 65 -19.16 -13.24 5.71
N ASP A 66 -17.89 -13.10 5.29
CA ASP A 66 -16.76 -13.00 6.22
C ASP A 66 -16.88 -11.77 7.11
N GLY A 67 -16.57 -11.93 8.41
CA GLY A 67 -16.72 -10.89 9.42
C GLY A 67 -15.67 -9.78 9.34
N ASP A 68 -14.52 -10.00 8.73
CA ASP A 68 -13.42 -9.07 8.62
C ASP A 68 -13.61 -8.04 7.48
N ALA A 69 -14.67 -7.25 7.62
CA ALA A 69 -15.11 -6.24 6.64
C ALA A 69 -15.82 -5.05 7.33
N ILE A 70 -15.13 -4.38 8.26
CA ILE A 70 -15.69 -3.19 8.96
C ILE A 70 -16.11 -2.10 7.96
N ALA A 71 -15.32 -1.89 6.91
CA ALA A 71 -15.62 -0.91 5.87
C ALA A 71 -16.62 -1.43 4.83
N GLY A 72 -16.63 -2.72 4.59
CA GLY A 72 -17.39 -3.45 3.58
C GLY A 72 -16.54 -4.45 2.84
N SER A 73 -17.11 -5.13 1.84
CA SER A 73 -16.37 -6.05 0.98
C SER A 73 -16.54 -5.73 -0.50
N VAL A 74 -15.52 -6.06 -1.27
CA VAL A 74 -15.45 -5.88 -2.73
C VAL A 74 -15.29 -7.25 -3.36
N ASN A 75 -16.23 -7.65 -4.21
CA ASN A 75 -16.18 -8.89 -4.95
C ASN A 75 -16.01 -8.59 -6.45
N PHE A 76 -14.90 -9.01 -7.00
CA PHE A 76 -14.65 -8.99 -8.45
C PHE A 76 -15.32 -10.20 -9.07
N VAL A 77 -16.28 -9.94 -9.94
CA VAL A 77 -17.09 -11.02 -10.53
C VAL A 77 -16.52 -11.37 -11.90
N THR A 78 -16.29 -12.65 -12.16
CA THR A 78 -15.93 -13.16 -13.47
C THR A 78 -17.17 -13.39 -14.33
N ARG A 79 -17.00 -13.48 -15.64
CA ARG A 79 -18.12 -13.73 -16.56
C ARG A 79 -18.35 -15.24 -16.71
N ARG A 80 -19.61 -15.66 -16.80
CA ARG A 80 -19.94 -16.96 -17.34
C ARG A 80 -19.78 -16.96 -18.88
N ALA A 81 -19.51 -18.13 -19.44
CA ALA A 81 -19.48 -18.28 -20.88
C ALA A 81 -20.86 -17.95 -21.49
N PRO A 82 -20.92 -17.10 -22.51
CA PRO A 82 -22.19 -16.77 -23.18
C PRO A 82 -22.69 -17.94 -24.03
N SER A 83 -24.00 -18.00 -24.27
CA SER A 83 -24.61 -19.00 -25.17
C SER A 83 -24.14 -18.84 -26.60
N SER A 84 -23.95 -17.63 -27.09
CA SER A 84 -23.33 -17.34 -28.38
C SER A 84 -21.82 -17.25 -28.27
N ARG A 85 -21.08 -17.75 -29.27
CA ARG A 85 -19.62 -17.64 -29.31
C ARG A 85 -19.19 -16.17 -29.16
N LEU A 86 -18.35 -15.88 -28.22
CA LEU A 86 -17.68 -14.60 -28.04
C LEU A 86 -16.19 -14.76 -28.34
N MET A 87 -15.70 -14.02 -29.32
CA MET A 87 -14.28 -13.83 -29.52
C MET A 87 -14.00 -12.34 -29.62
N ARG A 88 -13.14 -11.83 -28.75
CA ARG A 88 -12.86 -10.40 -28.66
C ARG A 88 -11.38 -10.14 -28.48
N VAL A 89 -10.89 -9.16 -29.24
CA VAL A 89 -9.53 -8.63 -29.16
C VAL A 89 -9.61 -7.13 -28.86
N ASP A 90 -8.99 -6.71 -27.79
CA ASP A 90 -8.74 -5.30 -27.47
C ASP A 90 -7.22 -5.05 -27.58
N GLY A 91 -6.81 -4.06 -28.36
CA GLY A 91 -5.42 -3.62 -28.47
C GLY A 91 -5.33 -2.12 -28.24
N ARG A 92 -4.37 -1.67 -27.40
CA ARG A 92 -4.12 -0.26 -27.11
C ARG A 92 -2.63 0.04 -27.14
N GLY A 93 -2.27 1.23 -27.64
CA GLY A 93 -0.99 1.87 -27.46
C GLY A 93 -1.13 3.08 -26.56
N ALA A 94 -0.07 3.49 -25.86
CA ALA A 94 -0.13 4.61 -24.95
C ALA A 94 1.12 5.49 -25.01
N HIS A 95 0.93 6.75 -24.61
CA HIS A 95 1.97 7.76 -24.41
C HIS A 95 1.97 8.24 -22.98
N ASN A 96 3.16 8.37 -22.37
CA ASN A 96 3.36 9.06 -21.10
C ASN A 96 4.11 10.37 -21.32
N ARG A 97 3.54 11.48 -20.88
CA ARG A 97 4.12 12.82 -21.02
C ARG A 97 5.39 13.01 -20.21
N LEU A 98 5.47 12.40 -19.03
CA LEU A 98 6.61 12.60 -18.12
C LEU A 98 7.90 12.00 -18.67
N SER A 99 7.83 10.76 -19.17
CA SER A 99 8.96 10.03 -19.78
C SER A 99 9.12 10.30 -21.28
N GLY A 100 8.05 10.79 -21.94
CA GLY A 100 8.04 10.98 -23.39
C GLY A 100 7.95 9.69 -24.21
N THR A 101 7.59 8.56 -23.59
CA THR A 101 7.61 7.23 -24.22
C THR A 101 6.32 6.93 -24.98
N TYR A 102 6.43 6.16 -26.08
CA TYR A 102 5.31 5.68 -26.92
C TYR A 102 5.28 4.15 -27.02
N ASP A 103 6.23 3.42 -26.45
CA ASP A 103 6.42 1.97 -26.59
C ASP A 103 5.57 1.16 -25.60
N GLN A 104 4.45 1.72 -25.19
CA GLN A 104 3.51 1.12 -24.24
C GLN A 104 2.39 0.39 -25.01
N TYR A 105 1.96 -0.75 -24.49
CA TYR A 105 0.86 -1.52 -25.06
C TYR A 105 -0.01 -2.18 -23.97
N ASP A 106 -1.26 -2.50 -24.37
CA ASP A 106 -2.21 -3.28 -23.60
C ASP A 106 -3.04 -4.14 -24.55
N TRP A 107 -2.84 -5.45 -24.52
CA TRP A 107 -3.54 -6.45 -25.30
C TRP A 107 -4.42 -7.30 -24.42
N VAL A 108 -5.68 -7.47 -24.81
CA VAL A 108 -6.63 -8.36 -24.12
C VAL A 108 -7.32 -9.24 -25.15
N LEU A 109 -7.19 -10.55 -24.96
CA LEU A 109 -7.88 -11.59 -25.71
C LEU A 109 -8.94 -12.22 -24.83
N ARG A 110 -10.14 -12.44 -25.40
CA ARG A 110 -11.22 -13.18 -24.73
C ARG A 110 -11.89 -14.13 -25.69
N TYR A 111 -12.10 -15.34 -25.21
CA TYR A 111 -12.90 -16.35 -25.87
C TYR A 111 -13.92 -16.91 -24.88
N GLY A 112 -15.16 -17.11 -25.33
CA GLY A 112 -16.20 -17.76 -24.52
C GLY A 112 -17.22 -18.47 -25.40
N GLN A 113 -17.56 -19.68 -25.05
CA GLN A 113 -18.57 -20.48 -25.77
C GLN A 113 -19.15 -21.55 -24.84
N ARG A 114 -20.40 -21.93 -25.11
CA ARG A 114 -21.02 -23.10 -24.50
C ARG A 114 -21.03 -24.28 -25.47
N PHE A 115 -20.89 -25.47 -24.95
CA PHE A 115 -20.81 -26.74 -25.67
C PHE A 115 -21.84 -27.74 -25.12
N PHE A 116 -22.08 -28.85 -25.86
CA PHE A 116 -22.95 -29.92 -25.47
C PHE A 116 -24.39 -29.50 -25.12
N GLY A 117 -25.02 -28.69 -25.98
CA GLY A 117 -26.35 -28.16 -25.73
C GLY A 117 -26.42 -27.22 -24.54
N ASP A 118 -25.42 -26.32 -24.44
CA ASP A 118 -25.27 -25.33 -23.39
C ASP A 118 -24.93 -25.87 -21.99
N VAL A 119 -24.59 -27.16 -21.85
CA VAL A 119 -24.25 -27.76 -20.57
C VAL A 119 -22.87 -27.30 -20.07
N LEU A 120 -21.85 -27.25 -20.95
CA LEU A 120 -20.48 -26.86 -20.60
C LEU A 120 -20.15 -25.49 -21.14
N GLY A 121 -19.94 -24.53 -20.27
CA GLY A 121 -19.38 -23.22 -20.60
C GLY A 121 -17.87 -23.21 -20.46
N VAL A 122 -17.16 -22.66 -21.45
CA VAL A 122 -15.72 -22.46 -21.43
C VAL A 122 -15.44 -20.99 -21.71
N GLN A 123 -14.67 -20.36 -20.83
CA GLN A 123 -14.17 -19.01 -21.05
C GLN A 123 -12.67 -18.95 -20.79
N VAL A 124 -11.95 -18.37 -21.72
CA VAL A 124 -10.51 -18.12 -21.63
C VAL A 124 -10.26 -16.64 -21.84
N SER A 125 -9.42 -16.05 -21.02
CA SER A 125 -8.89 -14.72 -21.26
C SER A 125 -7.39 -14.67 -21.05
N ALA A 126 -6.71 -13.85 -21.85
CA ALA A 126 -5.29 -13.56 -21.74
C ALA A 126 -5.07 -12.06 -21.92
N ASN A 127 -4.14 -11.53 -21.18
CA ASN A 127 -3.71 -10.14 -21.37
C ASN A 127 -2.21 -10.01 -21.24
N ALA A 128 -1.66 -9.02 -21.95
CA ALA A 128 -0.27 -8.61 -21.88
C ALA A 128 -0.21 -7.08 -21.91
N GLU A 129 0.46 -6.49 -20.94
CA GLU A 129 0.57 -5.04 -20.80
C GLU A 129 2.03 -4.64 -20.58
N LYS A 130 2.45 -3.53 -21.20
CA LYS A 130 3.65 -2.77 -20.87
C LYS A 130 3.26 -1.33 -20.63
N LYS A 131 3.53 -0.80 -19.45
CA LYS A 131 3.24 0.58 -19.06
C LYS A 131 4.45 1.26 -18.45
N ASP A 132 4.63 2.51 -18.81
CA ASP A 132 5.52 3.44 -18.12
C ASP A 132 4.84 4.00 -16.86
N ARG A 133 5.53 3.92 -15.72
CA ARG A 133 5.08 4.38 -14.40
C ARG A 133 6.12 5.28 -13.74
N SER A 134 6.89 5.97 -14.54
CA SER A 134 7.89 6.93 -14.09
C SER A 134 7.24 8.07 -13.31
N LYS A 135 7.99 8.59 -12.34
CA LYS A 135 7.54 9.67 -11.48
C LYS A 135 8.69 10.57 -11.03
N GLU A 136 8.36 11.81 -10.75
CA GLU A 136 9.25 12.77 -10.09
C GLU A 136 8.75 12.99 -8.66
N ASN A 137 9.67 13.01 -7.71
CA ASN A 137 9.39 13.23 -6.30
C ASN A 137 10.33 14.27 -5.72
N LEU A 138 9.80 15.08 -4.81
CA LEU A 138 10.51 16.06 -4.01
C LEU A 138 10.17 15.79 -2.55
N ASP A 139 11.19 15.70 -1.69
CA ASP A 139 11.05 15.50 -0.25
C ASP A 139 11.75 16.61 0.51
N LEU A 140 11.12 17.09 1.58
CA LEU A 140 11.62 18.12 2.47
C LEU A 140 11.44 17.66 3.92
N ASP A 141 12.53 17.66 4.68
CA ASP A 141 12.52 17.48 6.11
C ASP A 141 12.78 18.80 6.83
N TYR A 142 12.23 18.92 8.03
CA TYR A 142 12.29 20.14 8.83
C TYR A 142 12.62 19.84 10.28
N GLU A 143 13.39 20.72 10.88
CA GLU A 143 13.67 20.71 12.32
C GLU A 143 13.21 22.01 12.96
N LEU A 144 12.72 21.92 14.20
CA LEU A 144 12.33 23.06 15.00
C LEU A 144 13.57 23.70 15.63
N ARG A 145 13.85 24.97 15.31
CA ARG A 145 14.96 25.74 15.86
C ARG A 145 14.47 26.82 16.80
N ALA A 146 15.21 27.02 17.90
CA ALA A 146 14.99 28.17 18.78
C ALA A 146 15.54 29.44 18.13
N ILE A 147 14.71 30.48 18.03
CA ILE A 147 15.10 31.82 17.57
C ILE A 147 14.78 32.86 18.63
N ALA A 148 15.30 34.08 18.50
CA ALA A 148 15.12 35.14 19.50
C ALA A 148 13.64 35.47 19.79
N SER A 149 12.76 35.31 18.80
CA SER A 149 11.30 35.56 18.89
C SER A 149 10.47 34.34 19.25
N GLY A 150 11.10 33.18 19.54
CA GLY A 150 10.41 31.92 19.81
C GLY A 150 11.04 30.71 19.13
N THR A 151 10.28 29.99 18.32
CA THR A 151 10.78 28.84 17.55
C THR A 151 10.36 28.99 16.09
N ASP A 152 11.19 28.50 15.18
CA ASP A 152 10.95 28.51 13.75
C ASP A 152 11.39 27.19 13.13
N TYR A 153 10.89 26.85 11.93
CA TYR A 153 11.29 25.67 11.19
C TYR A 153 12.36 25.99 10.18
N GLU A 154 13.40 25.18 10.17
CA GLU A 154 14.43 25.20 9.16
C GLU A 154 14.39 23.93 8.32
N ILE A 155 14.61 24.05 7.01
CA ILE A 155 14.80 22.89 6.13
C ILE A 155 16.11 22.22 6.54
N THR A 156 16.04 20.97 6.94
CA THR A 156 17.21 20.15 7.32
C THR A 156 17.66 19.23 6.22
N ASP A 157 16.74 18.87 5.32
CA ASP A 157 17.00 18.01 4.17
C ASP A 157 16.13 18.40 2.98
N PHE A 158 16.74 18.41 1.80
CA PHE A 158 16.07 18.60 0.53
C PHE A 158 16.48 17.50 -0.44
N THR A 159 15.55 16.63 -0.76
CA THR A 159 15.79 15.50 -1.66
C THR A 159 15.00 15.63 -2.95
N LEU A 160 15.68 15.42 -4.08
CA LEU A 160 15.13 15.31 -5.42
C LEU A 160 15.26 13.86 -5.91
N ASN A 161 14.17 13.29 -6.38
CA ASN A 161 14.13 11.91 -6.83
C ASN A 161 13.39 11.77 -8.16
N PHE A 162 13.98 11.04 -9.10
CA PHE A 162 13.34 10.59 -10.32
C PHE A 162 13.36 9.07 -10.38
N THR A 163 12.19 8.46 -10.48
CA THR A 163 12.05 7.02 -10.72
C THR A 163 11.64 6.80 -12.16
N ASP A 164 12.49 6.09 -12.91
CA ASP A 164 12.17 5.58 -14.25
C ASP A 164 11.69 4.14 -14.10
N GLU A 165 10.38 3.91 -14.24
CA GLU A 165 9.75 2.61 -14.01
C GLU A 165 9.02 2.12 -15.25
N THR A 166 9.39 0.92 -15.74
CA THR A 166 8.61 0.14 -16.70
C THR A 166 7.97 -1.06 -16.01
N ARG A 167 6.67 -1.22 -16.20
CA ARG A 167 5.88 -2.30 -15.62
C ARG A 167 5.29 -3.19 -16.69
N TYR A 168 5.55 -4.50 -16.58
CA TYR A 168 5.01 -5.55 -17.43
C TYR A 168 3.99 -6.36 -16.65
N ARG A 169 2.82 -6.61 -17.23
CA ARG A 169 1.80 -7.47 -16.66
C ARG A 169 1.34 -8.51 -17.65
N GLN A 170 1.17 -9.72 -17.16
CA GLN A 170 0.60 -10.82 -17.90
C GLN A 170 -0.46 -11.49 -17.04
N GLY A 171 -1.61 -11.77 -17.62
CA GLY A 171 -2.67 -12.46 -16.95
C GLY A 171 -3.27 -13.53 -17.86
N PHE A 172 -3.65 -14.64 -17.25
CA PHE A 172 -4.32 -15.72 -17.92
C PHE A 172 -5.42 -16.26 -17.02
N SER A 173 -6.62 -16.50 -17.57
CA SER A 173 -7.69 -17.12 -16.81
C SER A 173 -8.45 -18.13 -17.65
N VAL A 174 -8.82 -19.24 -17.00
CA VAL A 174 -9.69 -20.28 -17.53
C VAL A 174 -10.84 -20.48 -16.56
N LEU A 175 -12.03 -20.28 -17.05
CA LEU A 175 -13.28 -20.54 -16.32
C LEU A 175 -14.06 -21.60 -17.06
N LEU A 176 -14.40 -22.65 -16.31
CA LEU A 176 -15.30 -23.71 -16.78
C LEU A 176 -16.55 -23.68 -15.91
N ASP A 177 -17.71 -23.72 -16.52
CA ASP A 177 -18.99 -23.87 -15.82
C ASP A 177 -19.82 -24.99 -16.43
N VAL A 178 -20.36 -25.84 -15.56
CA VAL A 178 -21.21 -26.95 -15.95
C VAL A 178 -22.56 -26.79 -15.27
N ASP A 179 -23.61 -26.71 -16.07
CA ASP A 179 -24.99 -26.73 -15.57
C ASP A 179 -25.37 -28.19 -15.19
N THR A 180 -25.80 -28.40 -13.95
CA THR A 180 -26.10 -29.73 -13.39
C THR A 180 -27.58 -30.10 -13.55
N PRO A 181 -27.96 -31.38 -13.61
CA PRO A 181 -29.35 -31.81 -13.83
C PRO A 181 -30.35 -31.34 -12.77
N ASP A 182 -29.89 -31.01 -11.59
CA ASP A 182 -30.65 -30.44 -10.46
C ASP A 182 -30.91 -28.91 -10.61
N ARG A 183 -30.69 -28.33 -11.79
CA ARG A 183 -30.76 -26.92 -12.10
C ARG A 183 -29.70 -26.08 -11.34
N GLY A 184 -28.66 -26.71 -10.86
CA GLY A 184 -27.52 -26.08 -10.24
C GLY A 184 -26.39 -25.82 -11.24
N SER A 185 -25.21 -25.47 -10.69
CA SER A 185 -24.01 -25.35 -11.50
C SER A 185 -22.75 -25.65 -10.68
N ILE A 186 -21.74 -26.19 -11.36
CA ILE A 186 -20.38 -26.35 -10.82
C ILE A 186 -19.45 -25.48 -11.66
N ARG A 187 -18.63 -24.68 -11.00
CA ARG A 187 -17.69 -23.73 -11.63
C ARG A 187 -16.27 -23.99 -11.16
N LEU A 188 -15.36 -24.10 -12.11
CA LEU A 188 -13.92 -24.16 -11.89
C LEU A 188 -13.30 -22.86 -12.44
N ASN A 189 -12.75 -22.05 -11.56
CA ASN A 189 -12.09 -20.81 -11.91
C ASN A 189 -10.59 -20.94 -11.63
N ASN A 190 -9.76 -20.56 -12.61
CA ASN A 190 -8.32 -20.48 -12.46
C ASN A 190 -7.86 -19.15 -13.02
N ILE A 191 -7.22 -18.34 -12.19
CA ILE A 191 -6.72 -17.00 -12.54
C ILE A 191 -5.26 -16.93 -12.14
N PHE A 192 -4.41 -16.61 -13.09
CA PHE A 192 -2.98 -16.41 -12.92
C PHE A 192 -2.61 -15.00 -13.38
N ASN A 193 -1.83 -14.27 -12.57
CA ASN A 193 -1.25 -12.98 -12.94
C ASN A 193 0.22 -12.93 -12.57
N ARG A 194 1.01 -12.28 -13.41
CA ARG A 194 2.41 -11.94 -13.14
C ARG A 194 2.64 -10.48 -13.46
N THR A 195 3.27 -9.76 -12.54
CA THR A 195 3.73 -8.39 -12.72
C THR A 195 5.24 -8.36 -12.53
N LYS A 196 5.97 -7.83 -13.52
CA LYS A 196 7.38 -7.51 -13.40
C LYS A 196 7.54 -5.99 -13.44
N ARG A 197 8.26 -5.44 -12.47
CA ARG A 197 8.59 -4.03 -12.36
C ARG A 197 10.10 -3.87 -12.49
N ASN A 198 10.53 -3.09 -13.44
CA ASN A 198 11.93 -2.71 -13.63
C ASN A 198 12.02 -1.21 -13.40
N PHE A 199 12.77 -0.77 -12.42
CA PHE A 199 12.91 0.65 -12.16
C PHE A 199 14.30 1.02 -11.67
N ILE A 200 14.74 2.20 -12.10
CA ILE A 200 15.92 2.86 -11.59
C ILE A 200 15.52 4.18 -10.97
N GLU A 201 16.04 4.44 -9.80
CA GLU A 201 15.81 5.65 -9.03
C GLU A 201 17.10 6.48 -9.02
N TYR A 202 16.97 7.76 -9.39
CA TYR A 202 18.05 8.73 -9.38
C TYR A 202 17.73 9.75 -8.29
N ARG A 203 18.58 9.81 -7.26
CA ARG A 203 18.35 10.67 -6.09
C ARG A 203 19.48 11.67 -5.92
N ARG A 204 19.12 12.87 -5.50
CA ARG A 204 20.03 13.90 -4.98
C ARG A 204 19.50 14.39 -3.66
N ASN A 205 20.33 14.26 -2.64
CA ASN A 205 20.03 14.67 -1.29
C ASN A 205 20.94 15.82 -0.91
N TYR A 206 20.37 16.91 -0.38
CA TYR A 206 21.05 18.12 0.04
C TYR A 206 20.75 18.37 1.52
N PRO A 207 21.52 17.76 2.46
CA PRO A 207 21.38 17.98 3.88
C PRO A 207 21.96 19.34 4.29
N THR A 208 21.23 20.08 5.10
CA THR A 208 21.67 21.41 5.58
C THR A 208 22.30 21.36 6.97
N THR A 209 22.28 20.20 7.62
CA THR A 209 22.72 19.94 9.02
C THR A 209 24.17 19.51 9.14
N GLY A 210 24.93 19.48 8.04
CA GLY A 210 26.33 19.07 8.03
C GLY A 210 26.56 17.57 7.84
N GLU A 211 25.52 16.82 7.48
CA GLU A 211 25.64 15.43 7.05
C GLU A 211 26.19 15.31 5.62
N GLU A 212 26.52 14.10 5.19
CA GLU A 212 27.03 13.85 3.85
C GLU A 212 25.96 14.13 2.79
N LEU A 213 26.35 14.82 1.74
CA LEU A 213 25.57 15.02 0.53
C LEU A 213 25.63 13.76 -0.32
N PHE A 214 24.47 13.27 -0.80
CA PHE A 214 24.41 12.06 -1.61
C PHE A 214 23.81 12.26 -3.00
N TYR A 215 24.51 11.66 -3.97
CA TYR A 215 24.05 11.40 -5.33
C TYR A 215 23.88 9.91 -5.49
N ALA A 216 22.67 9.40 -5.56
CA ALA A 216 22.41 7.98 -5.52
C ALA A 216 21.78 7.45 -6.81
N ALA A 217 22.09 6.21 -7.12
CA ALA A 217 21.39 5.39 -8.09
C ALA A 217 20.98 4.07 -7.45
N ARG A 218 19.68 3.72 -7.55
CA ARG A 218 19.15 2.43 -7.09
C ARG A 218 18.42 1.74 -8.22
N ASP A 219 18.97 0.61 -8.69
CA ASP A 219 18.35 -0.24 -9.69
C ASP A 219 17.63 -1.40 -9.03
N ARG A 220 16.35 -1.58 -9.36
CA ARG A 220 15.50 -2.62 -8.75
C ARG A 220 14.69 -3.37 -9.79
N GLU A 221 14.57 -4.66 -9.55
CA GLU A 221 13.59 -5.52 -10.20
C GLU A 221 12.67 -6.11 -9.13
N GLN A 222 11.38 -6.10 -9.38
CA GLN A 222 10.39 -6.78 -8.54
C GLN A 222 9.55 -7.69 -9.42
N GLU A 223 9.35 -8.92 -8.96
CA GLU A 223 8.41 -9.86 -9.57
C GLU A 223 7.31 -10.20 -8.57
N ILE A 224 6.05 -10.09 -9.03
CA ILE A 224 4.87 -10.44 -8.24
C ILE A 224 4.05 -11.43 -9.04
N GLY A 225 3.87 -12.62 -8.50
CA GLY A 225 3.02 -13.67 -9.04
C GLY A 225 1.80 -13.89 -8.15
N THR A 226 0.62 -14.04 -8.74
CA THR A 226 -0.60 -14.44 -8.00
C THR A 226 -1.32 -15.54 -8.75
N TYR A 227 -1.80 -16.52 -8.01
CA TYR A 227 -2.68 -17.58 -8.51
C TYR A 227 -3.90 -17.69 -7.60
N THR A 228 -5.08 -17.83 -8.21
CA THR A 228 -6.32 -18.11 -7.49
C THR A 228 -7.08 -19.18 -8.25
N GLY A 229 -7.22 -20.34 -7.64
CA GLY A 229 -8.02 -21.45 -8.13
C GLY A 229 -9.21 -21.70 -7.21
N SER A 230 -10.40 -21.95 -7.79
CA SER A 230 -11.58 -22.31 -7.00
C SER A 230 -12.50 -23.27 -7.73
N LEU A 231 -13.08 -24.20 -6.98
CA LEU A 231 -14.16 -25.08 -7.39
C LEU A 231 -15.37 -24.72 -6.52
N VAL A 232 -16.43 -24.21 -7.13
CA VAL A 232 -17.65 -23.76 -6.43
C VAL A 232 -18.86 -24.45 -7.03
N GLY A 233 -19.72 -25.03 -6.19
CA GLY A 233 -20.99 -25.65 -6.61
C GLY A 233 -22.19 -24.95 -5.99
N ASP A 234 -23.26 -24.89 -6.76
CA ASP A 234 -24.59 -24.48 -6.32
C ASP A 234 -25.60 -25.53 -6.80
N ASN A 235 -26.13 -26.29 -5.88
CA ASN A 235 -26.88 -27.49 -6.17
C ASN A 235 -28.21 -27.50 -5.42
N HIS A 236 -29.25 -28.11 -6.03
CA HIS A 236 -30.58 -28.22 -5.46
C HIS A 236 -30.94 -29.68 -5.27
N LEU A 237 -30.96 -30.15 -4.00
CA LEU A 237 -31.21 -31.54 -3.66
C LEU A 237 -32.26 -31.65 -2.55
N PHE A 238 -33.30 -32.44 -2.74
CA PHE A 238 -34.33 -32.73 -1.74
C PHE A 238 -35.02 -31.50 -1.15
N GLY A 239 -35.15 -30.43 -1.94
CA GLY A 239 -35.75 -29.16 -1.50
C GLY A 239 -34.79 -28.26 -0.67
N PHE A 240 -33.52 -28.62 -0.60
CA PHE A 240 -32.45 -27.78 -0.07
C PHE A 240 -31.59 -27.23 -1.20
N SER A 241 -31.12 -26.02 -1.02
CA SER A 241 -30.06 -25.44 -1.84
C SER A 241 -28.73 -25.57 -1.08
N ALA A 242 -27.72 -26.13 -1.74
CA ALA A 242 -26.38 -26.31 -1.20
C ALA A 242 -25.39 -25.48 -2.02
N ASN A 243 -24.78 -24.49 -1.41
CA ASN A 243 -23.68 -23.73 -2.00
C ASN A 243 -22.39 -24.10 -1.27
N TRP A 244 -21.43 -24.65 -2.00
CA TRP A 244 -20.17 -25.16 -1.45
C TRP A 244 -18.98 -24.72 -2.30
N GLY A 245 -17.81 -24.69 -1.71
CA GLY A 245 -16.61 -24.38 -2.47
C GLY A 245 -15.32 -24.72 -1.76
N LEU A 246 -14.32 -24.98 -2.59
CA LEU A 246 -12.93 -25.16 -2.22
C LEU A 246 -12.10 -24.17 -3.01
N SER A 247 -11.14 -23.51 -2.36
CA SER A 247 -10.25 -22.58 -3.03
C SER A 247 -8.83 -22.65 -2.52
N TYR A 248 -7.92 -22.31 -3.42
CA TYR A 248 -6.49 -22.15 -3.18
C TYR A 248 -6.04 -20.84 -3.80
N ALA A 249 -5.48 -19.96 -2.98
CA ALA A 249 -4.87 -18.70 -3.43
C ALA A 249 -3.41 -18.67 -2.99
N ASN A 250 -2.54 -18.20 -3.90
CA ASN A 250 -1.12 -18.06 -3.66
C ASN A 250 -0.66 -16.72 -4.19
N SER A 251 0.22 -16.04 -3.45
CA SER A 251 0.96 -14.89 -3.94
C SER A 251 2.42 -14.99 -3.56
N LYS A 252 3.29 -14.60 -4.48
CA LYS A 252 4.73 -14.45 -4.26
C LYS A 252 5.16 -13.07 -4.73
N SER A 253 5.94 -12.37 -3.92
CA SER A 253 6.61 -11.12 -4.31
C SER A 253 8.06 -11.22 -3.92
N GLU A 254 8.96 -11.00 -4.90
CA GLU A 254 10.40 -11.05 -4.69
C GLU A 254 11.10 -9.90 -5.39
N PHE A 255 12.27 -9.51 -4.89
CA PHE A 255 13.19 -8.58 -5.52
C PHE A 255 14.45 -9.34 -5.97
N PRO A 256 14.48 -9.83 -7.23
CA PRO A 256 15.64 -10.56 -7.75
C PRO A 256 16.89 -9.68 -7.85
N PHE A 257 16.70 -8.37 -7.96
CA PHE A 257 17.77 -7.40 -8.01
C PHE A 257 17.33 -6.12 -7.28
N ASP A 258 18.13 -5.63 -6.35
CA ASP A 258 17.92 -4.36 -5.64
C ASP A 258 19.28 -3.83 -5.17
N TYR A 259 19.95 -3.06 -6.03
CA TYR A 259 21.28 -2.53 -5.79
C TYR A 259 21.27 -1.00 -5.79
N GLU A 260 21.83 -0.43 -4.75
CA GLU A 260 21.93 1.02 -4.53
C GLU A 260 23.40 1.39 -4.32
N ILE A 261 23.83 2.47 -4.95
CA ILE A 261 25.14 3.09 -4.79
C ILE A 261 24.95 4.58 -4.50
N ASP A 262 25.68 5.05 -3.50
CA ASP A 262 25.64 6.44 -3.05
C ASP A 262 27.03 7.08 -3.23
N PHE A 263 27.06 8.22 -3.93
CA PHE A 263 28.26 9.01 -4.13
C PHE A 263 28.19 10.29 -3.31
N THR A 264 29.31 10.69 -2.73
CA THR A 264 29.42 11.96 -2.00
C THR A 264 30.50 12.84 -2.60
N GLU A 265 30.45 14.13 -2.32
CA GLU A 265 31.50 15.06 -2.72
C GLU A 265 32.62 15.12 -1.67
N PRO A 266 33.85 15.48 -2.03
CA PRO A 266 34.91 15.76 -1.06
C PRO A 266 34.47 16.86 -0.10
N SER A 267 34.84 16.75 1.17
CA SER A 267 34.61 17.79 2.16
C SER A 267 35.31 19.08 1.73
N THR A 268 34.68 20.21 1.99
CA THR A 268 35.30 21.53 1.81
C THR A 268 36.07 21.95 3.05
N THR A 269 36.99 22.93 2.90
CA THR A 269 37.63 23.58 4.04
C THR A 269 37.26 25.05 4.09
N ASP A 270 37.16 25.62 5.28
CA ASP A 270 37.06 27.07 5.45
C ASP A 270 38.37 27.78 5.07
N PRO A 271 38.41 29.13 4.99
CA PRO A 271 39.64 29.87 4.71
C PRO A 271 40.77 29.65 5.73
N GLN A 272 40.45 29.08 6.90
CA GLN A 272 41.40 28.75 7.98
C GLN A 272 41.88 27.29 7.87
N GLY A 273 41.36 26.51 6.90
CA GLY A 273 41.75 25.11 6.66
C GLY A 273 41.00 24.09 7.53
N ASN A 274 39.96 24.47 8.27
CA ASN A 274 39.14 23.53 9.02
C ASN A 274 38.19 22.78 8.05
N PRO A 275 37.96 21.48 8.22
CA PRO A 275 37.03 20.76 7.40
C PRO A 275 35.60 21.32 7.58
N LEU A 276 34.98 21.68 6.48
CA LEU A 276 33.56 21.99 6.38
C LEU A 276 32.81 20.72 5.96
N SER A 277 31.49 20.73 6.15
CA SER A 277 30.63 19.70 5.58
C SER A 277 30.70 19.69 4.03
N HIS A 278 30.15 18.65 3.43
CA HIS A 278 30.06 18.52 1.97
C HIS A 278 29.23 19.63 1.30
N MET A 279 28.55 20.45 2.08
CA MET A 279 27.88 21.68 1.65
C MET A 279 28.48 22.88 2.35
N ARG A 280 28.49 24.02 1.68
CA ARG A 280 28.80 25.31 2.31
C ARG A 280 27.71 25.64 3.35
N PRO A 281 28.05 26.36 4.44
CA PRO A 281 27.06 26.78 5.42
C PRO A 281 25.88 27.49 4.76
N VAL A 282 24.66 27.00 4.99
CA VAL A 282 23.45 27.59 4.41
C VAL A 282 22.91 28.66 5.35
N PRO A 283 22.73 29.90 4.90
CA PRO A 283 22.18 30.98 5.74
C PRO A 283 20.73 30.66 6.15
N THR A 284 20.36 31.04 7.37
CA THR A 284 19.01 30.88 7.94
C THR A 284 17.92 31.43 7.01
N SER A 285 18.17 32.56 6.34
CA SER A 285 17.21 33.12 5.37
C SER A 285 16.94 32.22 4.16
N VAL A 286 17.88 31.36 3.79
CA VAL A 286 17.72 30.33 2.73
C VAL A 286 16.96 29.12 3.25
N LEU A 287 17.20 28.73 4.52
CA LEU A 287 16.54 27.58 5.16
C LEU A 287 15.03 27.80 5.37
N HIS A 288 14.58 29.06 5.38
CA HIS A 288 13.17 29.47 5.41
C HIS A 288 12.60 29.79 4.02
N GLY A 289 13.45 29.76 3.00
CA GLY A 289 13.09 30.11 1.63
C GLY A 289 12.65 28.91 0.78
N PRO A 290 12.44 29.15 -0.53
CA PRO A 290 12.21 28.07 -1.49
C PRO A 290 13.40 27.10 -1.53
N PRO A 291 13.16 25.77 -1.56
CA PRO A 291 14.22 24.76 -1.43
C PRO A 291 15.25 24.79 -2.57
N GLU A 292 14.91 25.32 -3.75
CA GLU A 292 15.86 25.52 -4.84
C GLU A 292 17.05 26.41 -4.48
N LEU A 293 16.91 27.29 -3.50
CA LEU A 293 17.99 28.16 -3.03
C LEU A 293 19.07 27.40 -2.25
N ILE A 294 18.80 26.15 -1.83
CA ILE A 294 19.74 25.29 -1.12
C ILE A 294 20.78 24.70 -2.09
N ILE A 295 20.36 24.33 -3.30
CA ILE A 295 21.20 23.62 -4.29
C ILE A 295 22.56 24.30 -4.55
N PRO A 296 22.65 25.64 -4.68
CA PRO A 296 23.93 26.31 -4.94
C PRO A 296 24.94 26.24 -3.79
N TYR A 297 24.53 25.80 -2.59
CA TYR A 297 25.45 25.63 -1.45
C TYR A 297 26.19 24.30 -1.50
N ALA A 298 25.71 23.29 -2.25
CA ALA A 298 26.52 22.14 -2.64
C ALA A 298 27.56 22.55 -3.70
N LEU A 299 28.69 21.84 -3.75
CA LEU A 299 29.70 22.11 -4.76
C LEU A 299 29.22 21.76 -6.15
N ASN A 300 28.36 20.74 -6.25
CA ASN A 300 27.87 20.15 -7.51
C ASN A 300 29.03 19.72 -8.43
N ASN A 301 30.13 19.25 -7.83
CA ASN A 301 31.32 18.80 -8.52
C ASN A 301 31.27 17.31 -8.82
N PHE A 302 30.40 16.90 -9.73
CA PHE A 302 30.18 15.52 -10.11
C PHE A 302 31.44 14.80 -10.65
N LYS A 303 32.47 15.55 -11.05
CA LYS A 303 33.73 14.97 -11.49
C LYS A 303 34.61 14.47 -10.35
N MET A 304 34.43 15.05 -9.17
CA MET A 304 35.20 14.71 -7.98
C MET A 304 34.37 13.88 -6.99
N ALA A 305 33.06 13.73 -7.22
CA ALA A 305 32.22 12.89 -6.41
C ALA A 305 32.68 11.44 -6.51
N TYR A 306 32.77 10.76 -5.37
CA TYR A 306 33.26 9.41 -5.24
C TYR A 306 32.26 8.50 -4.55
N LEU A 307 32.35 7.19 -4.83
CA LEU A 307 31.48 6.18 -4.21
C LEU A 307 31.73 6.14 -2.70
N TYR A 308 30.67 6.21 -1.92
CA TYR A 308 30.72 6.25 -0.46
C TYR A 308 30.12 5.01 0.18
N THR A 309 28.91 4.61 -0.24
CA THR A 309 28.24 3.42 0.23
C THR A 309 27.62 2.64 -0.91
N ALA A 310 27.48 1.34 -0.73
CA ALA A 310 26.75 0.48 -1.65
C ALA A 310 25.92 -0.55 -0.87
N TYR A 311 24.70 -0.87 -1.34
CA TYR A 311 23.79 -1.81 -0.70
C TYR A 311 23.21 -2.76 -1.73
N PHE A 312 23.23 -4.06 -1.45
CA PHE A 312 22.44 -5.03 -2.18
C PHE A 312 21.42 -5.67 -1.24
N ARG A 313 20.15 -5.59 -1.61
CA ARG A 313 19.03 -6.03 -0.79
C ARG A 313 18.27 -7.16 -1.44
N GLY A 314 17.83 -8.13 -0.64
CA GLY A 314 16.89 -9.16 -1.03
C GLY A 314 15.63 -9.09 -0.16
N GLU A 315 14.50 -9.30 -0.79
CA GLU A 315 13.23 -9.47 -0.07
C GLU A 315 12.39 -10.49 -0.81
N GLU A 316 11.82 -11.43 -0.08
CA GLU A 316 10.87 -12.41 -0.57
C GLU A 316 9.71 -12.52 0.39
N ASN A 317 8.49 -12.51 -0.14
CA ASN A 317 7.25 -12.70 0.59
C ASN A 317 6.44 -13.78 -0.11
N HIS A 318 5.90 -14.70 0.64
CA HIS A 318 5.04 -15.74 0.16
C HIS A 318 3.77 -15.82 1.01
N ASP A 319 2.61 -15.94 0.38
CA ASP A 319 1.31 -16.09 1.06
C ASP A 319 0.51 -17.18 0.36
N THR A 320 -0.01 -18.11 1.15
CA THR A 320 -0.85 -19.21 0.67
C THR A 320 -2.11 -19.29 1.52
N GLU A 321 -3.28 -19.30 0.89
CA GLU A 321 -4.56 -19.47 1.57
C GLU A 321 -5.35 -20.64 0.98
N ARG A 322 -5.84 -21.52 1.84
CA ARG A 322 -6.76 -22.61 1.51
C ARG A 322 -8.06 -22.34 2.22
N THR A 323 -9.16 -22.42 1.48
CA THR A 323 -10.49 -22.18 2.06
C THR A 323 -11.47 -23.26 1.61
N GLY A 324 -12.27 -23.78 2.55
CA GLY A 324 -13.41 -24.62 2.28
C GLY A 324 -14.66 -24.05 2.95
N PHE A 325 -15.80 -24.06 2.25
CA PHE A 325 -17.07 -23.64 2.83
C PHE A 325 -18.24 -24.49 2.34
N LEU A 326 -19.28 -24.57 3.18
CA LEU A 326 -20.55 -25.18 2.86
C LEU A 326 -21.68 -24.37 3.47
N ASN A 327 -22.67 -24.02 2.62
CA ASN A 327 -23.88 -23.32 3.00
C ASN A 327 -25.08 -24.14 2.56
N ILE A 328 -26.04 -24.36 3.44
CA ILE A 328 -27.28 -25.08 3.16
C ILE A 328 -28.43 -24.14 3.46
N SER A 329 -29.34 -24.00 2.52
CA SER A 329 -30.56 -23.21 2.71
C SER A 329 -31.82 -23.95 2.31
N ARG A 330 -32.94 -23.55 2.91
CA ARG A 330 -34.28 -24.07 2.58
C ARG A 330 -35.27 -22.92 2.62
N GLU A 331 -36.02 -22.82 1.53
CA GLU A 331 -37.15 -21.90 1.49
C GLU A 331 -38.39 -22.54 2.19
N TYR A 332 -39.21 -21.68 2.80
CA TYR A 332 -40.45 -22.06 3.43
C TYR A 332 -41.51 -20.99 3.23
N THR A 333 -42.79 -21.41 3.27
CA THR A 333 -43.93 -20.49 3.15
C THR A 333 -44.89 -20.73 4.31
N LEU A 334 -45.24 -19.68 5.02
CA LEU A 334 -46.18 -19.70 6.15
C LEU A 334 -47.40 -18.86 5.78
N GLY A 335 -48.39 -19.51 5.14
CA GLY A 335 -49.60 -18.84 4.65
C GLY A 335 -49.37 -18.00 3.38
N SER A 336 -50.30 -17.12 3.03
CA SER A 336 -50.31 -16.38 1.74
C SER A 336 -49.43 -15.14 1.72
N HIS A 337 -48.98 -14.65 2.88
CA HIS A 337 -48.26 -13.39 2.98
C HIS A 337 -46.88 -13.42 3.62
N LEU A 338 -46.48 -14.61 4.14
CA LEU A 338 -45.24 -14.78 4.81
C LEU A 338 -44.47 -15.97 4.15
N SER A 339 -43.33 -15.65 3.59
CA SER A 339 -42.32 -16.63 3.11
C SER A 339 -40.98 -16.34 3.73
N GLY A 340 -40.11 -17.32 3.72
CA GLY A 340 -38.76 -17.10 4.22
C GLY A 340 -37.77 -18.15 3.70
N GLU A 341 -36.50 -17.93 4.08
CA GLU A 341 -35.41 -18.84 3.82
C GLU A 341 -34.56 -18.93 5.09
N ILE A 342 -34.40 -20.16 5.58
CA ILE A 342 -33.41 -20.45 6.62
C ILE A 342 -32.12 -20.89 5.96
N LYS A 343 -31.00 -20.34 6.39
CA LYS A 343 -29.68 -20.63 5.86
C LYS A 343 -28.69 -20.87 7.00
N LEU A 344 -27.92 -21.93 6.91
CA LEU A 344 -26.84 -22.24 7.83
C LEU A 344 -25.59 -22.62 7.04
N GLY A 345 -24.42 -22.40 7.63
CA GLY A 345 -23.20 -22.78 6.96
C GLY A 345 -21.97 -22.68 7.83
N GLY A 346 -20.88 -23.16 7.27
CA GLY A 346 -19.56 -23.14 7.88
C GLY A 346 -18.48 -22.83 6.88
N LYS A 347 -17.37 -22.28 7.36
CA LYS A 347 -16.18 -21.94 6.58
C LYS A 347 -14.94 -22.21 7.41
N TYR A 348 -13.96 -22.83 6.78
CA TYR A 348 -12.62 -23.01 7.32
C TYR A 348 -11.61 -22.37 6.38
N ARG A 349 -10.68 -21.61 6.94
CA ARG A 349 -9.60 -20.95 6.23
C ARG A 349 -8.29 -21.21 6.93
N ASP A 350 -7.30 -21.67 6.18
CA ASP A 350 -5.93 -21.89 6.61
C ASP A 350 -5.01 -21.05 5.73
N ARG A 351 -4.20 -20.20 6.35
CA ARG A 351 -3.24 -19.33 5.69
C ARG A 351 -1.86 -19.53 6.25
N ALA A 352 -0.89 -19.73 5.37
CA ALA A 352 0.53 -19.68 5.70
C ALA A 352 1.18 -18.51 4.98
N ARG A 353 2.00 -17.75 5.71
CA ARG A 353 2.69 -16.58 5.17
C ARG A 353 4.08 -16.49 5.77
N ASP A 354 5.07 -16.29 4.90
CA ASP A 354 6.45 -16.05 5.30
C ASP A 354 7.03 -14.83 4.60
N ARG A 355 8.03 -14.23 5.24
CA ARG A 355 8.82 -13.13 4.72
C ARG A 355 10.25 -13.27 5.14
N SER A 356 11.15 -13.12 4.18
CA SER A 356 12.59 -13.00 4.41
C SER A 356 13.13 -11.70 3.84
N ARG A 357 14.14 -11.15 4.50
CA ARG A 357 14.93 -10.01 4.04
C ARG A 357 16.40 -10.26 4.27
N SER A 358 17.22 -9.74 3.37
CA SER A 358 18.68 -9.76 3.49
C SER A 358 19.26 -8.45 2.97
N GLU A 359 20.38 -8.05 3.51
CA GLU A 359 21.17 -6.92 3.00
C GLU A 359 22.63 -7.20 3.18
N VAL A 360 23.41 -6.95 2.14
CA VAL A 360 24.86 -6.77 2.21
C VAL A 360 25.17 -5.34 1.84
N PHE A 361 26.12 -4.72 2.51
CA PHE A 361 26.46 -3.33 2.30
C PHE A 361 27.98 -3.11 2.39
N SER A 362 28.46 -2.08 1.71
CA SER A 362 29.84 -1.63 1.78
C SER A 362 29.82 -0.20 2.35
N PRO A 363 30.19 0.00 3.60
CA PRO A 363 30.38 1.35 4.16
C PRO A 363 31.75 1.86 3.72
N TYR A 364 31.89 3.16 3.47
CA TYR A 364 33.17 3.78 3.07
C TYR A 364 33.79 3.13 1.83
N TYR A 365 32.99 2.92 0.79
CA TYR A 365 33.39 2.29 -0.45
C TYR A 365 34.14 3.27 -1.38
N ASN A 366 35.09 4.01 -0.85
CA ASN A 366 35.80 5.07 -1.57
C ASN A 366 36.96 4.57 -2.47
N GLU A 367 37.45 3.35 -2.22
CA GLU A 367 38.54 2.71 -2.99
C GLU A 367 38.11 1.38 -3.58
N ALA A 368 38.60 1.06 -4.79
CA ALA A 368 38.33 -0.21 -5.42
C ALA A 368 39.20 -1.35 -4.79
N PHE A 369 38.54 -2.44 -4.48
CA PHE A 369 39.18 -3.67 -4.03
C PHE A 369 39.63 -4.45 -5.26
N ALA A 370 40.92 -4.31 -5.63
CA ALA A 370 41.45 -4.96 -6.83
C ALA A 370 41.60 -6.49 -6.70
N GLU A 371 41.65 -7.00 -5.48
CA GLU A 371 41.83 -8.42 -5.16
C GLU A 371 40.85 -8.82 -4.05
N TYR A 372 40.45 -10.09 -4.05
CA TYR A 372 39.63 -10.66 -2.97
C TYR A 372 40.06 -12.09 -2.66
N VAL A 373 39.66 -12.61 -1.51
CA VAL A 373 39.91 -14.02 -1.13
C VAL A 373 38.62 -14.81 -1.39
N ASP A 374 38.75 -15.86 -2.23
CA ASP A 374 37.62 -16.73 -2.54
C ASP A 374 37.27 -17.68 -1.37
N SER A 375 36.22 -18.47 -1.54
CA SER A 375 35.77 -19.45 -0.54
C SER A 375 36.79 -20.57 -0.24
N ALA A 376 37.77 -20.77 -1.10
CA ALA A 376 38.85 -21.71 -0.92
C ALA A 376 40.10 -21.08 -0.22
N GLY A 377 40.05 -19.81 0.10
CA GLY A 377 41.16 -19.05 0.70
C GLY A 377 42.23 -18.61 -0.34
N THR A 378 41.88 -18.63 -1.61
CA THR A 378 42.81 -18.22 -2.69
C THR A 378 42.63 -16.75 -3.00
N ILE A 379 43.74 -16.03 -3.19
CA ILE A 379 43.71 -14.63 -3.65
C ILE A 379 43.35 -14.61 -5.13
N VAL A 380 42.24 -13.98 -5.45
CA VAL A 380 41.73 -13.78 -6.81
C VAL A 380 41.85 -12.32 -7.19
N ARG A 381 42.43 -12.01 -8.31
CA ARG A 381 42.49 -10.66 -8.85
C ARG A 381 41.29 -10.41 -9.73
N LYS A 382 40.60 -9.31 -9.47
CA LYS A 382 39.46 -8.86 -10.27
C LYS A 382 39.93 -8.39 -11.63
N ASN A 383 39.14 -8.69 -12.66
CA ASN A 383 39.45 -8.31 -14.03
C ASN A 383 38.49 -7.23 -14.50
N PHE A 384 38.93 -6.00 -14.52
CA PHE A 384 38.19 -4.87 -15.07
C PHE A 384 38.56 -4.57 -16.54
N ALA A 385 39.47 -5.34 -17.14
CA ALA A 385 39.94 -5.12 -18.50
C ALA A 385 38.80 -5.16 -19.52
N GLY A 386 38.80 -4.25 -20.47
CA GLY A 386 37.77 -4.14 -21.49
C GLY A 386 36.45 -3.54 -20.99
N THR A 387 36.34 -3.20 -19.72
CA THR A 387 35.18 -2.50 -19.15
C THR A 387 35.44 -1.00 -18.97
N ARG A 388 34.42 -0.23 -18.71
CA ARG A 388 34.55 1.19 -18.34
C ARG A 388 35.26 1.43 -17.00
N PHE A 389 35.52 0.38 -16.23
CA PHE A 389 36.18 0.38 -14.93
C PHE A 389 37.65 -0.01 -15.02
N ALA A 390 38.19 -0.18 -16.21
CA ALA A 390 39.58 -0.65 -16.41
C ALA A 390 40.65 0.21 -15.69
N SER A 391 40.40 1.49 -15.46
CA SER A 391 41.31 2.37 -14.70
C SER A 391 41.34 2.06 -13.19
N LEU A 392 40.42 1.26 -12.68
CA LEU A 392 40.30 0.89 -11.27
C LEU A 392 41.01 -0.44 -10.91
N GLU A 393 41.71 -1.07 -11.85
CA GLU A 393 42.48 -2.30 -11.61
C GLU A 393 43.67 -2.14 -10.62
N LYS A 394 44.06 -0.90 -10.33
CA LYS A 394 45.12 -0.60 -9.36
C LYS A 394 44.53 -0.30 -8.01
N ALA A 395 45.03 -0.92 -6.94
CA ALA A 395 44.63 -0.64 -5.58
C ALA A 395 44.83 0.86 -5.22
N GLY A 396 43.93 1.39 -4.43
CA GLY A 396 43.94 2.78 -3.95
C GLY A 396 43.42 3.81 -4.94
N ASN A 397 42.87 3.40 -6.09
CA ASN A 397 42.18 4.32 -6.99
C ASN A 397 40.75 4.62 -6.48
N MET A 398 40.47 5.91 -6.33
CA MET A 398 39.15 6.37 -5.92
C MET A 398 38.11 6.05 -6.99
N ILE A 399 36.95 5.52 -6.54
CA ILE A 399 35.84 5.13 -7.42
C ILE A 399 35.00 6.39 -7.71
N LEU A 400 35.32 7.11 -8.78
CA LEU A 400 34.65 8.34 -9.15
C LEU A 400 33.27 8.11 -9.79
N MET A 401 32.33 8.99 -9.49
CA MET A 401 30.98 9.02 -10.07
C MET A 401 31.00 9.07 -11.61
N THR A 402 31.99 9.68 -12.21
CA THR A 402 32.18 9.77 -13.68
C THR A 402 32.24 8.40 -14.36
N ASN A 403 32.68 7.34 -13.66
CA ASN A 403 32.72 5.99 -14.19
C ASN A 403 31.30 5.38 -14.37
N PHE A 404 30.29 5.98 -13.75
CA PHE A 404 28.90 5.48 -13.74
C PHE A 404 27.94 6.37 -14.52
N LEU A 405 28.38 7.52 -15.03
CA LEU A 405 27.50 8.45 -15.71
C LEU A 405 27.23 8.05 -17.17
N ASP A 406 26.08 8.46 -17.66
CA ASP A 406 25.77 8.37 -19.08
C ASP A 406 26.72 9.25 -19.89
N PRO A 407 27.27 8.72 -21.02
CA PRO A 407 28.17 9.48 -21.89
C PRO A 407 27.46 10.66 -22.57
N VAL A 408 26.13 10.57 -22.76
CA VAL A 408 25.30 11.67 -23.27
C VAL A 408 24.39 12.13 -22.13
N PRO A 409 24.68 13.25 -21.48
CA PRO A 409 23.90 13.71 -20.35
C PRO A 409 22.49 14.12 -20.79
N ALA A 410 21.50 13.34 -20.42
CA ALA A 410 20.10 13.76 -20.52
C ALA A 410 19.89 14.99 -19.65
N GLN A 411 19.40 16.08 -20.23
CA GLN A 411 19.08 17.32 -19.51
C GLN A 411 17.68 17.22 -18.92
N ARG A 412 17.53 16.46 -17.83
CA ARG A 412 16.24 16.35 -17.13
C ARG A 412 16.10 17.45 -16.09
N LYS A 413 14.93 18.10 -16.09
CA LYS A 413 14.52 19.04 -15.04
C LYS A 413 13.28 18.49 -14.36
N LEU A 414 13.40 18.11 -13.09
CA LEU A 414 12.27 17.71 -12.27
C LEU A 414 11.35 18.89 -12.00
N PHE A 415 10.05 18.66 -12.03
CA PHE A 415 9.02 19.70 -11.88
C PHE A 415 9.21 20.89 -12.84
N GLY A 416 9.95 20.68 -13.94
CA GLY A 416 10.31 21.73 -14.90
C GLY A 416 11.36 22.72 -14.42
N LYS A 417 11.87 22.65 -13.19
CA LYS A 417 12.79 23.62 -12.59
C LYS A 417 14.09 23.05 -12.01
N TYR A 418 14.06 21.85 -11.39
CA TYR A 418 15.23 21.30 -10.72
C TYR A 418 16.07 20.44 -11.67
N ALA A 419 17.31 20.83 -11.92
CA ALA A 419 18.22 20.06 -12.74
C ALA A 419 18.64 18.76 -12.03
N LEU A 420 18.44 17.61 -12.70
CA LEU A 420 18.83 16.27 -12.22
C LEU A 420 19.89 15.62 -13.11
N TYR A 421 20.69 16.37 -13.79
CA TYR A 421 21.78 15.81 -14.62
C TYR A 421 23.16 16.14 -14.02
N PRO A 422 24.21 15.31 -14.28
CA PRO A 422 24.18 14.10 -15.11
C PRO A 422 23.43 12.92 -14.43
N LEU A 423 22.89 12.01 -15.25
CA LEU A 423 22.24 10.78 -14.79
C LEU A 423 23.23 9.63 -14.79
N PHE A 424 22.95 8.62 -13.96
CA PHE A 424 23.71 7.39 -13.92
C PHE A 424 23.32 6.46 -15.09
N ASN A 425 24.31 5.76 -15.63
CA ASN A 425 24.10 4.70 -16.58
C ASN A 425 23.73 3.41 -15.86
N ARG A 426 22.54 2.89 -16.13
CA ARG A 426 22.01 1.69 -15.48
C ARG A 426 22.90 0.47 -15.65
N ASP A 427 23.42 0.26 -16.87
CA ASP A 427 24.26 -0.90 -17.17
C ASP A 427 25.60 -0.80 -16.43
N ALA A 428 26.11 0.41 -16.21
CA ALA A 428 27.30 0.62 -15.38
C ALA A 428 27.08 0.23 -13.93
N VAL A 429 25.92 0.60 -13.35
CA VAL A 429 25.57 0.22 -11.97
C VAL A 429 25.48 -1.29 -11.82
N ARG A 430 24.83 -1.98 -12.77
CA ARG A 430 24.73 -3.45 -12.79
C ARG A 430 26.08 -4.13 -12.99
N LEU A 431 26.86 -3.66 -13.96
CA LEU A 431 28.18 -4.21 -14.22
C LEU A 431 29.11 -4.07 -13.00
N TRP A 432 29.02 -2.94 -12.29
CA TRP A 432 29.81 -2.76 -11.07
C TRP A 432 29.47 -3.80 -10.00
N TRP A 433 28.18 -4.07 -9.77
CA TRP A 433 27.75 -5.15 -8.87
C TRP A 433 28.27 -6.51 -9.33
N GLU A 434 28.10 -6.87 -10.60
CA GLU A 434 28.55 -8.15 -11.14
C GLU A 434 30.06 -8.37 -11.00
N LEU A 435 30.84 -7.31 -11.11
CA LEU A 435 32.32 -7.40 -10.97
C LEU A 435 32.77 -7.50 -9.51
N ASN A 436 31.95 -7.06 -8.54
CA ASN A 436 32.36 -6.87 -7.16
C ASN A 436 31.57 -7.68 -6.14
N ARG A 437 30.48 -8.31 -6.50
CA ARG A 437 29.57 -9.02 -5.57
C ARG A 437 30.25 -10.14 -4.77
N ASP A 438 31.31 -10.75 -5.28
CA ASP A 438 32.05 -11.86 -4.65
C ASP A 438 33.25 -11.37 -3.83
N GLY A 439 33.55 -10.06 -3.84
CA GLY A 439 34.66 -9.45 -3.16
C GLY A 439 34.42 -9.18 -1.71
N TYR A 440 34.43 -10.17 -0.85
CA TYR A 440 34.10 -9.99 0.55
C TYR A 440 35.28 -9.96 1.49
N GLN A 441 36.53 -10.14 1.00
CA GLN A 441 37.70 -10.05 1.87
C GLN A 441 38.93 -9.53 1.14
N ASP A 442 39.58 -8.51 1.72
CA ASP A 442 40.88 -8.02 1.30
C ASP A 442 41.94 -9.03 1.67
N PRO A 443 42.94 -9.34 0.77
CA PRO A 443 44.06 -10.21 1.05
C PRO A 443 44.88 -9.82 2.29
N ALA A 444 44.88 -8.57 2.68
CA ALA A 444 45.51 -8.07 3.92
C ALA A 444 44.70 -8.37 5.21
N GLY A 445 43.55 -9.06 5.13
CA GLY A 445 42.73 -9.41 6.27
C GLY A 445 41.97 -8.23 6.85
N ARG A 446 41.81 -7.14 6.06
CA ARG A 446 40.97 -6.00 6.41
C ARG A 446 39.48 -6.35 6.23
N ASN A 447 38.62 -5.39 6.45
CA ASN A 447 37.18 -5.56 6.30
C ASN A 447 36.78 -6.11 4.92
N PRO A 448 35.76 -6.99 4.83
CA PRO A 448 35.22 -7.43 3.56
C PRO A 448 34.70 -6.24 2.74
N GLU A 449 34.70 -6.35 1.42
CA GLU A 449 34.15 -5.33 0.53
C GLU A 449 32.64 -5.11 0.77
N TYR A 450 31.91 -6.20 1.01
CA TYR A 450 30.52 -6.18 1.41
C TYR A 450 30.33 -6.92 2.72
N GLU A 451 29.65 -6.30 3.66
CA GLU A 451 29.30 -6.88 4.94
C GLU A 451 27.81 -7.21 5.03
N ARG A 452 27.49 -8.23 5.81
CA ARG A 452 26.10 -8.58 6.06
C ARG A 452 25.50 -7.65 7.11
N ASN A 453 24.41 -6.97 6.77
CA ASN A 453 23.55 -6.28 7.74
C ASN A 453 22.54 -7.28 8.31
N LEU A 454 22.50 -7.42 9.64
CA LEU A 454 21.57 -8.32 10.32
C LEU A 454 20.22 -7.67 10.67
N GLU A 455 20.09 -6.36 10.54
CA GLU A 455 18.82 -5.68 10.85
C GLU A 455 17.64 -6.16 9.97
N PRO A 456 17.80 -6.30 8.64
CA PRO A 456 16.75 -6.90 7.81
C PRO A 456 16.44 -8.36 8.16
N ASP A 457 17.44 -9.15 8.57
CA ASP A 457 17.25 -10.54 9.02
C ASP A 457 16.34 -10.62 10.25
N ALA A 458 16.37 -9.62 11.15
CA ALA A 458 15.51 -9.56 12.32
C ALA A 458 14.04 -9.31 12.01
N LEU A 459 13.75 -8.89 10.78
CA LEU A 459 12.38 -8.67 10.29
C LEU A 459 11.75 -9.94 9.65
N TYR A 460 12.44 -11.07 9.73
CA TYR A 460 11.91 -12.37 9.32
C TYR A 460 10.67 -12.75 10.12
N TYR A 461 9.70 -13.35 9.44
CA TYR A 461 8.58 -14.00 10.10
C TYR A 461 8.04 -15.19 9.30
N ASP A 462 7.41 -16.11 10.01
CA ASP A 462 6.54 -17.17 9.51
C ASP A 462 5.25 -17.15 10.34
N ILE A 463 4.11 -17.08 9.67
CA ILE A 463 2.79 -16.93 10.28
C ILE A 463 1.86 -18.01 9.73
N THR A 464 1.18 -18.72 10.62
CA THR A 464 0.06 -19.56 10.27
C THR A 464 -1.21 -19.01 10.92
N GLU A 465 -2.22 -18.69 10.11
CA GLU A 465 -3.54 -18.22 10.59
C GLU A 465 -4.63 -19.20 10.20
N ARG A 466 -5.39 -19.69 11.19
CA ARG A 466 -6.54 -20.59 11.00
C ARG A 466 -7.79 -19.90 11.50
N VAL A 467 -8.81 -19.86 10.65
CA VAL A 467 -10.11 -19.26 11.00
C VAL A 467 -11.21 -20.25 10.71
N SER A 468 -11.94 -20.65 11.76
CA SER A 468 -13.15 -21.45 11.68
C SER A 468 -14.35 -20.57 11.89
N ALA A 469 -15.38 -20.71 11.07
CA ALA A 469 -16.61 -19.93 11.20
C ALA A 469 -17.85 -20.79 11.00
N ALA A 470 -18.91 -20.47 11.74
CA ALA A 470 -20.23 -21.03 11.54
C ALA A 470 -21.27 -19.91 11.66
N TYR A 471 -22.41 -20.09 10.97
CA TYR A 471 -23.48 -19.10 11.04
C TYR A 471 -24.86 -19.74 10.88
N LEU A 472 -25.87 -19.03 11.39
CA LEU A 472 -27.29 -19.25 11.16
C LEU A 472 -27.95 -17.92 10.78
N MET A 473 -28.77 -17.94 9.73
CA MET A 473 -29.46 -16.76 9.22
C MET A 473 -30.86 -17.13 8.75
N ASN A 474 -31.82 -16.22 8.94
CA ASN A 474 -33.16 -16.33 8.42
C ASN A 474 -33.54 -15.08 7.65
N THR A 475 -34.07 -15.27 6.44
CA THR A 475 -34.69 -14.21 5.63
C THR A 475 -36.21 -14.36 5.69
N LEU A 476 -36.90 -13.33 6.15
CA LEU A 476 -38.37 -13.27 6.21
C LEU A 476 -38.88 -12.25 5.18
N ARG A 477 -39.86 -12.67 4.37
CA ARG A 477 -40.50 -11.82 3.37
C ARG A 477 -41.98 -11.64 3.70
N PHE A 478 -42.38 -10.43 4.02
CA PHE A 478 -43.76 -10.05 4.28
C PHE A 478 -44.38 -9.47 3.00
N GLY A 479 -45.02 -10.30 2.23
CA GLY A 479 -45.44 -9.98 0.87
C GLY A 479 -44.26 -9.51 -0.01
N GLN A 480 -44.53 -8.46 -0.84
CA GLN A 480 -43.53 -7.90 -1.73
C GLN A 480 -42.84 -6.63 -1.14
N ARG A 481 -43.33 -6.13 0.01
CA ARG A 481 -42.91 -4.82 0.52
C ARG A 481 -41.88 -4.84 1.61
N VAL A 482 -41.83 -5.87 2.42
CA VAL A 482 -40.87 -5.91 3.55
C VAL A 482 -40.08 -7.22 3.51
N THR A 483 -38.77 -7.07 3.57
CA THR A 483 -37.83 -8.20 3.74
C THR A 483 -36.97 -7.94 4.96
N VAL A 484 -36.88 -8.91 5.86
CA VAL A 484 -36.04 -8.86 7.06
C VAL A 484 -35.06 -10.01 6.99
N VAL A 485 -33.77 -9.72 7.21
CA VAL A 485 -32.70 -10.71 7.35
C VAL A 485 -32.13 -10.58 8.75
N ALA A 486 -32.11 -11.67 9.51
CA ALA A 486 -31.49 -11.71 10.82
C ALA A 486 -30.62 -12.97 10.94
N GLY A 487 -29.47 -12.81 11.56
CA GLY A 487 -28.53 -13.93 11.70
C GLY A 487 -27.43 -13.68 12.72
N VAL A 488 -26.68 -14.72 13.00
CA VAL A 488 -25.49 -14.65 13.82
C VAL A 488 -24.41 -15.51 13.21
N ARG A 489 -23.20 -14.99 13.22
CA ARG A 489 -21.97 -15.71 12.83
C ARG A 489 -21.02 -15.73 14.02
N VAL A 490 -20.34 -16.84 14.20
CA VAL A 490 -19.21 -16.95 15.13
C VAL A 490 -17.95 -17.24 14.33
N GLU A 491 -16.88 -16.52 14.64
CA GLU A 491 -15.54 -16.80 14.10
C GLU A 491 -14.58 -17.08 15.26
N HIS A 492 -13.80 -18.14 15.09
CA HIS A 492 -12.70 -18.52 15.98
C HIS A 492 -11.41 -18.50 15.19
N GLU A 493 -10.46 -17.67 15.61
CA GLU A 493 -9.11 -17.66 15.05
C GLU A 493 -8.13 -18.35 16.01
N ASN A 494 -7.17 -19.09 15.41
CA ASN A 494 -6.06 -19.72 16.10
C ASN A 494 -4.82 -19.56 15.24
N ASN A 495 -3.90 -18.71 15.68
CA ASN A 495 -2.76 -18.25 14.91
C ASN A 495 -1.47 -18.58 15.62
N ASP A 496 -0.45 -18.98 14.86
CA ASP A 496 0.91 -19.22 15.32
C ASP A 496 1.86 -18.24 14.60
N TYR A 497 2.79 -17.68 15.34
CA TYR A 497 3.76 -16.71 14.88
C TYR A 497 5.18 -17.14 15.23
N LEU A 498 6.06 -17.22 14.25
CA LEU A 498 7.51 -17.30 14.41
C LEU A 498 8.12 -15.99 13.93
N SER A 499 9.00 -15.39 14.70
CA SER A 499 9.71 -14.18 14.33
C SER A 499 11.08 -14.15 15.02
N ARG A 500 11.77 -13.02 14.99
CA ARG A 500 13.10 -12.90 15.55
C ARG A 500 13.20 -11.74 16.53
N TYR A 501 14.12 -11.87 17.50
CA TYR A 501 14.49 -10.79 18.39
C TYR A 501 15.98 -10.55 18.40
N SER A 502 16.39 -9.30 18.60
CA SER A 502 17.78 -8.93 18.78
C SER A 502 18.17 -8.87 20.26
N LYS A 503 19.32 -9.42 20.61
CA LYS A 503 19.88 -9.32 21.97
C LYS A 503 20.60 -8.00 22.28
N GLY A 504 20.86 -7.21 21.26
CA GLY A 504 21.56 -5.92 21.34
C GLY A 504 21.25 -5.09 20.12
N THR A 505 21.82 -3.92 20.02
CA THR A 505 21.69 -3.05 18.86
C THR A 505 22.28 -3.75 17.63
N LEU A 506 21.52 -3.86 16.56
CA LEU A 506 21.92 -4.53 15.31
C LEU A 506 22.70 -3.62 14.37
N SER A 507 22.73 -2.33 14.68
CA SER A 507 23.51 -1.34 13.95
C SER A 507 24.83 -1.07 14.67
N GLY A 508 25.87 -0.95 13.91
CA GLY A 508 27.23 -0.76 14.38
C GLY A 508 28.16 -1.75 13.69
N PHE A 509 29.40 -1.45 13.70
CA PHE A 509 30.45 -2.16 12.98
C PHE A 509 31.50 -2.65 13.97
N PRO A 510 31.84 -3.96 13.97
CA PRO A 510 31.15 -5.10 13.34
C PRO A 510 29.85 -5.49 14.07
N VAL A 511 28.88 -6.01 13.32
CA VAL A 511 27.63 -6.51 13.91
C VAL A 511 27.93 -7.77 14.76
N PRO A 512 27.50 -7.82 16.04
CA PRO A 512 27.82 -8.97 16.88
C PRO A 512 27.23 -10.28 16.34
N THR A 513 28.04 -11.29 16.15
CA THR A 513 27.58 -12.64 15.77
C THR A 513 26.68 -13.22 16.86
N GLY A 514 25.52 -13.80 16.47
CA GLY A 514 24.54 -14.37 17.40
C GLY A 514 23.62 -13.35 18.08
N ALA A 515 23.57 -12.11 17.58
CA ALA A 515 22.67 -11.08 18.09
C ALA A 515 21.18 -11.38 17.84
N ILE A 516 20.85 -12.23 16.87
CA ILE A 516 19.47 -12.55 16.48
C ILE A 516 19.12 -13.97 16.94
N ARG A 517 17.89 -14.12 17.46
CA ARG A 517 17.32 -15.42 17.84
C ARG A 517 15.85 -15.50 17.45
N ASP A 518 15.38 -16.71 17.19
CA ASP A 518 13.99 -16.98 16.93
C ASP A 518 13.15 -16.85 18.20
N THR A 519 11.91 -16.41 18.02
CA THR A 519 10.88 -16.30 19.07
C THR A 519 9.53 -16.66 18.50
N THR A 520 8.67 -17.27 19.31
CA THR A 520 7.35 -17.72 18.91
C THR A 520 6.26 -17.18 19.82
N ALA A 521 5.08 -17.00 19.27
CA ALA A 521 3.87 -16.68 20.04
C ALA A 521 2.65 -17.30 19.34
N SER A 522 1.57 -17.45 20.10
CA SER A 522 0.26 -17.84 19.54
C SER A 522 -0.82 -16.84 19.97
N HIS A 523 -1.88 -16.76 19.19
CA HIS A 523 -3.03 -15.93 19.48
C HIS A 523 -4.33 -16.67 19.15
N GLN A 524 -5.28 -16.60 20.09
CA GLN A 524 -6.63 -17.18 19.89
C GLN A 524 -7.68 -16.14 20.28
N GLU A 525 -8.70 -16.00 19.42
CA GLU A 525 -9.82 -15.09 19.69
C GLU A 525 -11.12 -15.66 19.09
N THR A 526 -12.23 -15.56 19.86
CA THR A 526 -13.57 -15.92 19.37
C THR A 526 -14.45 -14.68 19.35
N VAL A 527 -15.09 -14.39 18.21
CA VAL A 527 -15.92 -13.21 18.03
C VAL A 527 -17.31 -13.61 17.55
N TRP A 528 -18.35 -13.06 18.21
CA TRP A 528 -19.74 -13.20 17.82
C TRP A 528 -20.18 -11.97 17.02
N LEU A 529 -20.80 -12.23 15.85
CA LEU A 529 -21.14 -11.22 14.84
C LEU A 529 -22.64 -11.30 14.51
N PRO A 530 -23.53 -10.76 15.39
CA PRO A 530 -24.95 -10.64 15.07
C PRO A 530 -25.18 -9.62 13.96
N ASN A 531 -26.21 -9.86 13.14
CA ASN A 531 -26.65 -8.95 12.10
C ASN A 531 -28.17 -8.92 11.98
N PHE A 532 -28.68 -7.76 11.60
CA PHE A 532 -30.09 -7.50 11.33
C PHE A 532 -30.18 -6.52 10.16
N HIS A 533 -30.96 -6.87 9.14
CA HIS A 533 -31.21 -6.02 7.99
C HIS A 533 -32.71 -5.99 7.71
N ALA A 534 -33.23 -4.82 7.38
CA ALA A 534 -34.62 -4.66 6.94
C ALA A 534 -34.65 -3.85 5.65
N THR A 535 -35.39 -4.33 4.67
CA THR A 535 -35.67 -3.61 3.42
C THR A 535 -37.16 -3.38 3.32
N VAL A 536 -37.57 -2.12 3.23
CA VAL A 536 -38.96 -1.70 3.07
C VAL A 536 -39.11 -1.03 1.72
N ARG A 537 -40.12 -1.45 0.96
CA ARG A 537 -40.54 -0.83 -0.31
C ARG A 537 -41.84 -0.10 -0.14
N PRO A 538 -41.82 1.13 0.36
CA PRO A 538 -43.06 1.89 0.66
C PRO A 538 -43.87 2.17 -0.63
N VAL A 539 -43.16 2.42 -1.74
CA VAL A 539 -43.69 2.62 -3.08
C VAL A 539 -42.83 1.94 -4.12
N SER A 540 -43.32 1.75 -5.33
CA SER A 540 -42.59 1.03 -6.39
C SER A 540 -41.26 1.66 -6.81
N PHE A 541 -41.13 2.96 -6.64
CA PHE A 541 -39.95 3.74 -7.03
C PHE A 541 -39.02 4.07 -5.85
N ALA A 542 -39.24 3.51 -4.64
CA ALA A 542 -38.39 3.79 -3.47
C ALA A 542 -38.13 2.53 -2.64
N ASN A 543 -36.89 2.38 -2.19
CA ASN A 543 -36.46 1.40 -1.20
C ASN A 543 -35.83 2.11 -0.01
N VAL A 544 -36.19 1.67 1.20
CA VAL A 544 -35.51 2.04 2.44
C VAL A 544 -34.87 0.78 3.01
N ARG A 545 -33.57 0.84 3.27
CA ARG A 545 -32.78 -0.25 3.86
C ARG A 545 -32.24 0.20 5.20
N LEU A 546 -32.43 -0.65 6.21
CA LEU A 546 -31.85 -0.47 7.54
C LEU A 546 -30.92 -1.64 7.82
N ALA A 547 -29.78 -1.39 8.42
CA ALA A 547 -28.85 -2.42 8.84
C ALA A 547 -28.26 -2.12 10.21
N ALA A 548 -28.18 -3.15 11.06
CA ALA A 548 -27.46 -3.14 12.33
C ALA A 548 -26.66 -4.43 12.42
N TYR A 549 -25.34 -4.37 12.39
CA TYR A 549 -24.52 -5.55 12.36
C TYR A 549 -23.17 -5.34 13.03
N LYS A 550 -22.59 -6.42 13.55
CA LYS A 550 -21.24 -6.45 14.09
C LYS A 550 -20.27 -7.00 13.04
N ALA A 551 -19.14 -6.34 12.85
CA ALA A 551 -18.03 -6.75 11.99
C ALA A 551 -16.73 -6.65 12.75
N LEU A 552 -15.67 -7.27 12.23
CA LEU A 552 -14.32 -7.20 12.79
C LEU A 552 -13.29 -6.76 11.74
N ALA A 553 -12.09 -6.41 12.20
CA ALA A 553 -10.91 -6.30 11.37
C ALA A 553 -9.71 -6.85 12.13
N ARG A 554 -8.94 -7.72 11.47
CA ARG A 554 -7.71 -8.27 12.03
C ARG A 554 -6.56 -7.29 11.81
N PRO A 555 -5.64 -7.16 12.79
CA PRO A 555 -4.43 -6.34 12.62
C PRO A 555 -3.59 -6.79 11.44
N ASP A 556 -2.75 -5.88 10.93
CA ASP A 556 -1.74 -6.20 9.91
C ASP A 556 -0.79 -7.32 10.40
N PHE A 557 -0.17 -8.05 9.48
CA PHE A 557 0.59 -9.26 9.79
C PHE A 557 1.74 -9.02 10.76
N ASN A 558 2.47 -7.92 10.57
CA ASN A 558 3.62 -7.56 11.40
C ASN A 558 3.26 -7.07 12.81
N TYR A 559 1.99 -6.75 13.08
CA TYR A 559 1.59 -6.18 14.36
C TYR A 559 1.57 -7.21 15.49
N ARG A 560 1.21 -8.46 15.21
CA ARG A 560 1.13 -9.55 16.21
C ARG A 560 2.39 -10.39 16.30
N LEU A 561 3.46 -9.99 15.64
CA LEU A 561 4.74 -10.71 15.74
C LEU A 561 5.33 -10.57 17.14
N PRO A 562 5.98 -11.60 17.68
CA PRO A 562 6.70 -11.52 18.95
C PRO A 562 8.09 -10.88 18.81
N ASN A 563 8.33 -10.08 17.78
CA ASN A 563 9.62 -9.49 17.49
C ASN A 563 10.01 -8.37 18.47
N VAL A 564 11.29 -8.28 18.75
CA VAL A 564 11.91 -7.19 19.53
C VAL A 564 13.19 -6.79 18.80
N VAL A 565 13.21 -5.60 18.23
CA VAL A 565 14.35 -5.12 17.45
C VAL A 565 14.86 -3.80 18.01
N LEU A 566 16.14 -3.80 18.36
CA LEU A 566 16.87 -2.62 18.80
C LEU A 566 17.51 -1.99 17.57
N LYS A 567 17.10 -0.77 17.23
CA LYS A 567 17.65 -0.03 16.08
C LYS A 567 18.48 1.15 16.57
N ALA A 568 19.60 1.40 15.91
CA ALA A 568 20.29 2.68 16.05
C ALA A 568 19.58 3.78 15.24
N ARG A 569 19.75 5.02 15.64
CA ARG A 569 19.25 6.18 14.93
C ARG A 569 20.02 6.43 13.63
N SER A 570 21.31 6.12 13.62
CA SER A 570 22.18 6.04 12.45
C SER A 570 23.38 5.15 12.76
N THR A 571 24.18 4.81 11.75
CA THR A 571 25.42 4.04 11.89
C THR A 571 26.42 4.73 12.83
N PHE A 572 26.41 6.06 12.89
CA PHE A 572 27.32 6.88 13.68
C PHE A 572 26.75 7.30 15.05
N PHE A 573 25.42 7.40 15.17
CA PHE A 573 24.76 7.82 16.39
C PHE A 573 23.74 6.76 16.82
N PRO A 574 24.16 5.78 17.61
CA PRO A 574 23.23 4.77 18.12
C PRO A 574 22.14 5.44 18.93
N GLY A 575 20.93 5.45 18.40
CA GLY A 575 19.73 5.88 19.12
C GLY A 575 19.14 4.70 19.87
N ASN A 576 18.53 4.97 21.01
CA ASN A 576 17.84 3.96 21.80
C ASN A 576 16.43 3.75 21.23
N ASN A 577 16.32 3.15 20.05
CA ASN A 577 15.03 2.86 19.44
C ASN A 577 14.65 1.40 19.66
N LEU A 578 13.45 1.18 20.22
CA LEU A 578 12.89 -0.13 20.52
C LEU A 578 11.66 -0.39 19.64
N HIS A 579 11.76 -1.32 18.72
CA HIS A 579 10.63 -1.78 17.90
C HIS A 579 10.14 -3.12 18.43
N VAL A 580 8.85 -3.19 18.78
CA VAL A 580 8.22 -4.39 19.35
C VAL A 580 6.92 -4.68 18.63
N GLY A 581 6.64 -5.95 18.38
CA GLY A 581 5.30 -6.38 18.03
C GLY A 581 4.45 -6.67 19.29
N ASN A 582 3.18 -7.00 19.08
CA ASN A 582 2.25 -7.27 20.18
C ASN A 582 1.38 -8.51 19.90
N PRO A 583 1.81 -9.72 20.33
CA PRO A 583 1.05 -10.95 20.12
C PRO A 583 -0.35 -10.94 20.77
N HIS A 584 -0.56 -10.08 21.77
CA HIS A 584 -1.84 -9.96 22.49
C HIS A 584 -2.83 -8.97 21.84
N LEU A 585 -2.46 -8.40 20.69
CA LEU A 585 -3.29 -7.42 20.01
C LEU A 585 -4.60 -8.05 19.52
N LYS A 586 -5.72 -7.50 19.96
CA LYS A 586 -7.06 -7.99 19.60
C LYS A 586 -7.50 -7.49 18.23
N ALA A 587 -8.41 -8.23 17.61
CA ALA A 587 -9.13 -7.71 16.45
C ALA A 587 -10.01 -6.51 16.82
N ALA A 588 -10.06 -5.51 15.96
CA ALA A 588 -11.02 -4.41 16.11
C ALA A 588 -12.44 -4.92 15.83
N LYS A 589 -13.42 -4.51 16.65
CA LYS A 589 -14.81 -4.97 16.59
C LYS A 589 -15.73 -3.78 16.43
N ALA A 590 -16.53 -3.74 15.38
CA ALA A 590 -17.37 -2.60 15.05
C ALA A 590 -18.85 -2.96 15.09
N TRP A 591 -19.64 -2.23 15.88
CA TRP A 591 -21.07 -2.10 15.64
C TRP A 591 -21.33 -1.08 14.55
N ASN A 592 -22.06 -1.50 13.51
CA ASN A 592 -22.40 -0.69 12.35
C ASN A 592 -23.91 -0.50 12.30
N PHE A 593 -24.33 0.74 12.13
CA PHE A 593 -25.74 1.12 11.94
C PHE A 593 -25.85 1.92 10.65
N GLU A 594 -26.79 1.54 9.78
CA GLU A 594 -26.94 2.15 8.47
C GLU A 594 -28.38 2.35 8.09
N VAL A 595 -28.64 3.47 7.43
CA VAL A 595 -29.89 3.77 6.74
C VAL A 595 -29.56 4.15 5.31
N ASN A 596 -30.17 3.48 4.35
CA ASN A 596 -30.05 3.80 2.94
C ASN A 596 -31.43 3.98 2.33
N THR A 597 -31.67 5.09 1.67
CA THR A 597 -32.88 5.34 0.89
C THR A 597 -32.50 5.50 -0.57
N SER A 598 -33.13 4.70 -1.43
CA SER A 598 -32.88 4.74 -2.87
C SER A 598 -34.17 4.99 -3.65
N PHE A 599 -34.12 5.88 -4.62
CA PHE A 599 -35.21 6.23 -5.51
C PHE A 599 -34.83 5.81 -6.93
N PHE A 600 -35.80 5.24 -7.65
CA PHE A 600 -35.61 4.75 -9.03
C PHE A 600 -36.68 5.33 -9.96
N GLY A 601 -36.35 5.64 -11.18
CA GLY A 601 -37.33 6.08 -12.15
C GLY A 601 -36.69 6.58 -13.45
N ASN A 602 -37.45 6.57 -14.53
CA ASN A 602 -36.95 6.95 -15.86
C ASN A 602 -36.44 8.40 -15.92
N LYS A 603 -36.97 9.29 -15.06
CA LYS A 603 -36.53 10.70 -14.99
C LYS A 603 -35.48 10.94 -13.92
N ILE A 604 -35.58 10.25 -12.80
CA ILE A 604 -34.66 10.41 -11.67
C ILE A 604 -33.40 9.56 -11.89
N GLY A 605 -33.52 8.45 -12.61
CA GLY A 605 -32.49 7.42 -12.67
C GLY A 605 -32.40 6.65 -11.36
N LEU A 606 -31.22 6.50 -10.78
CA LEU A 606 -30.94 5.97 -9.45
C LEU A 606 -30.42 7.11 -8.59
N LEU A 607 -31.17 7.49 -7.55
CA LEU A 607 -30.71 8.40 -6.50
C LEU A 607 -30.67 7.64 -5.19
N SER A 608 -29.52 7.58 -4.54
CA SER A 608 -29.31 6.87 -3.28
C SER A 608 -28.65 7.76 -2.24
N ILE A 609 -29.24 7.80 -1.05
CA ILE A 609 -28.73 8.54 0.11
C ILE A 609 -28.50 7.54 1.23
N SER A 610 -27.30 7.49 1.77
CA SER A 610 -26.93 6.61 2.89
C SER A 610 -26.39 7.42 4.05
N ALA A 611 -26.80 7.08 5.26
CA ALA A 611 -26.18 7.55 6.49
C ALA A 611 -25.68 6.35 7.28
N PHE A 612 -24.48 6.45 7.85
CA PHE A 612 -23.88 5.36 8.64
C PHE A 612 -23.22 5.87 9.91
N TYR A 613 -23.22 5.01 10.92
CA TYR A 613 -22.53 5.18 12.19
C TYR A 613 -21.84 3.89 12.57
N LYS A 614 -20.54 3.96 12.91
CA LYS A 614 -19.71 2.83 13.32
C LYS A 614 -19.08 3.15 14.67
N LYS A 615 -19.24 2.25 15.65
CA LYS A 615 -18.54 2.29 16.93
C LYS A 615 -17.58 1.11 16.97
N VAL A 616 -16.28 1.40 16.94
CA VAL A 616 -15.21 0.40 16.84
C VAL A 616 -14.53 0.29 18.20
N GLU A 617 -14.64 -0.86 18.82
CA GLU A 617 -13.91 -1.24 20.03
C GLU A 617 -12.61 -1.95 19.66
N ASP A 618 -11.61 -1.91 20.54
CA ASP A 618 -10.29 -2.49 20.33
C ASP A 618 -9.62 -2.01 19.02
N MET A 619 -9.86 -0.75 18.61
CA MET A 619 -9.21 -0.20 17.42
C MET A 619 -7.70 -0.29 17.55
N PHE A 620 -7.01 -0.88 16.57
CA PHE A 620 -5.57 -1.01 16.59
C PHE A 620 -4.90 0.14 15.84
N HIS A 621 -3.82 0.64 16.41
CA HIS A 621 -2.96 1.68 15.86
C HIS A 621 -1.50 1.26 15.98
N PHE A 622 -0.64 1.90 15.21
CA PHE A 622 0.80 1.79 15.37
C PHE A 622 1.34 3.07 16.01
N MET A 623 1.99 2.92 17.15
CA MET A 623 2.69 4.02 17.81
C MET A 623 4.02 4.26 17.10
N ASN A 624 4.20 5.46 16.60
CA ASN A 624 5.38 5.84 15.85
C ASN A 624 6.23 6.81 16.68
N GLY A 625 7.10 6.25 17.53
CA GLY A 625 8.09 7.04 18.26
C GLY A 625 7.60 7.63 19.60
N LEU A 626 7.23 6.78 20.58
CA LEU A 626 6.87 7.21 21.92
C LEU A 626 8.12 7.34 22.80
N PRO A 627 8.54 8.56 23.24
CA PRO A 627 9.66 8.71 24.16
C PRO A 627 9.33 8.15 25.55
N MET A 628 10.22 7.36 26.13
CA MET A 628 10.03 6.69 27.42
C MET A 628 11.32 6.61 28.22
N VAL A 629 11.18 6.39 29.54
CA VAL A 629 12.29 6.17 30.45
C VAL A 629 11.94 5.06 31.44
N GLY A 630 12.84 4.09 31.61
CA GLY A 630 12.75 3.04 32.62
C GLY A 630 11.78 1.89 32.27
N GLN A 631 11.81 0.81 33.06
CA GLN A 631 10.99 -0.38 32.90
C GLN A 631 9.51 -0.11 33.20
N SER A 632 9.22 0.68 34.24
CA SER A 632 7.84 0.96 34.67
C SER A 632 6.98 1.59 33.56
N ALA A 633 7.60 2.31 32.63
CA ALA A 633 6.91 2.87 31.47
C ALA A 633 6.46 1.78 30.50
N LEU A 634 7.30 0.77 30.20
CA LEU A 634 6.90 -0.40 29.38
C LEU A 634 5.82 -1.24 30.07
N ASP A 635 5.94 -1.45 31.39
CA ASP A 635 4.96 -2.22 32.16
C ASP A 635 3.58 -1.55 32.12
N SER A 636 3.52 -0.22 32.17
CA SER A 636 2.26 0.53 32.09
C SER A 636 1.51 0.36 30.77
N LEU A 637 2.22 -0.02 29.71
CA LEU A 637 1.65 -0.30 28.39
C LEU A 637 1.29 -1.80 28.18
N GLY A 638 1.65 -2.67 29.17
CA GLY A 638 1.35 -4.09 29.10
C GLY A 638 2.12 -4.86 28.01
N ILE A 639 3.25 -4.32 27.52
CA ILE A 639 4.01 -4.89 26.40
C ILE A 639 4.76 -6.16 26.80
N GLY A 640 5.10 -6.33 28.09
CA GLY A 640 5.75 -7.55 28.60
C GLY A 640 7.23 -7.71 28.19
N VAL A 641 7.86 -6.67 27.63
CA VAL A 641 9.25 -6.67 27.17
C VAL A 641 10.15 -6.06 28.23
N LYS A 642 11.31 -6.66 28.47
CA LYS A 642 12.32 -6.11 29.38
C LYS A 642 13.02 -4.93 28.72
N ASN A 643 13.10 -3.79 29.42
CA ASN A 643 13.80 -2.61 28.97
C ASN A 643 15.31 -2.88 28.82
N PRO A 644 15.88 -2.82 27.61
CA PRO A 644 17.32 -3.08 27.43
C PRO A 644 18.21 -1.85 27.76
N PHE A 645 17.61 -0.67 27.95
CA PHE A 645 18.33 0.60 28.12
C PHE A 645 18.47 1.06 29.56
N GLY A 646 17.93 0.30 30.52
CA GLY A 646 17.99 0.60 31.93
C GLY A 646 17.27 1.90 32.30
N VAL A 647 18.04 2.90 32.78
CA VAL A 647 17.51 4.23 33.16
C VAL A 647 17.60 5.27 32.06
N ASN A 648 18.13 4.89 30.89
CA ASN A 648 18.28 5.82 29.78
C ASN A 648 16.94 6.04 29.05
N GLU A 649 16.82 7.17 28.39
CA GLU A 649 15.72 7.49 27.51
C GLU A 649 15.79 6.60 26.26
N PHE A 650 14.62 6.15 25.79
CA PHE A 650 14.48 5.42 24.54
C PHE A 650 13.18 5.81 23.84
N VAL A 651 13.11 5.51 22.56
CA VAL A 651 11.92 5.74 21.73
C VAL A 651 11.29 4.41 21.36
N LEU A 652 10.01 4.24 21.71
CA LEU A 652 9.25 3.02 21.52
C LEU A 652 8.39 3.08 20.27
N TYR A 653 8.42 1.99 19.49
CA TYR A 653 7.58 1.77 18.30
C TYR A 653 6.82 0.46 18.48
N PHE A 654 5.49 0.51 18.56
CA PHE A 654 4.69 -0.69 18.85
C PHE A 654 3.24 -0.57 18.42
N PRO A 655 2.56 -1.69 18.08
CA PRO A 655 1.13 -1.73 17.83
C PRO A 655 0.36 -1.91 19.15
N TYR A 656 -0.77 -1.21 19.30
CA TYR A 656 -1.62 -1.28 20.48
C TYR A 656 -3.10 -1.20 20.12
N ASN A 657 -4.00 -1.68 21.01
CA ASN A 657 -5.43 -1.42 20.90
C ASN A 657 -5.79 -0.15 21.69
N SER A 658 -6.58 0.72 21.07
CA SER A 658 -7.13 1.89 21.76
C SER A 658 -8.02 1.46 22.93
N THR A 659 -7.87 2.11 24.07
CA THR A 659 -8.67 1.85 25.27
C THR A 659 -10.09 2.43 25.16
N LYS A 660 -10.29 3.44 24.30
CA LYS A 660 -11.55 4.09 24.03
C LYS A 660 -12.08 3.74 22.64
N PRO A 661 -13.38 3.64 22.45
CA PRO A 661 -13.96 3.33 21.14
C PRO A 661 -13.63 4.42 20.10
N THR A 662 -13.26 3.99 18.90
CA THR A 662 -13.20 4.83 17.73
C THR A 662 -14.60 4.95 17.12
N VAL A 663 -15.00 6.18 16.78
CA VAL A 663 -16.30 6.45 16.15
C VAL A 663 -16.08 6.93 14.72
N VAL A 664 -16.81 6.36 13.76
CA VAL A 664 -16.81 6.80 12.36
C VAL A 664 -18.27 6.99 11.92
N LYS A 665 -18.58 8.15 11.37
CA LYS A 665 -19.94 8.48 10.87
C LYS A 665 -19.88 9.26 9.58
N GLY A 666 -20.88 9.09 8.73
CA GLY A 666 -20.89 9.80 7.46
C GLY A 666 -22.20 9.72 6.71
N ILE A 667 -22.25 10.52 5.66
CA ILE A 667 -23.34 10.57 4.68
C ILE A 667 -22.75 10.33 3.30
N GLU A 668 -23.37 9.48 2.52
CA GLU A 668 -23.03 9.19 1.12
C GLU A 668 -24.22 9.55 0.23
N LEU A 669 -23.97 10.23 -0.84
CA LEU A 669 -24.91 10.54 -1.92
C LEU A 669 -24.42 9.90 -3.21
N GLU A 670 -25.29 9.18 -3.89
CA GLU A 670 -25.00 8.57 -5.20
C GLU A 670 -26.16 8.86 -6.15
N HIS A 671 -25.85 9.34 -7.33
CA HIS A 671 -26.85 9.57 -8.38
C HIS A 671 -26.33 9.17 -9.75
N GLN A 672 -27.16 8.45 -10.50
CA GLN A 672 -26.91 8.07 -11.88
C GLN A 672 -28.20 8.31 -12.67
N ALA A 673 -28.12 9.14 -13.69
CA ALA A 673 -29.27 9.48 -14.52
C ALA A 673 -28.89 9.54 -16.00
N ASN A 674 -29.81 9.06 -16.85
CA ASN A 674 -29.79 9.28 -18.27
C ASN A 674 -30.90 10.29 -18.61
N LEU A 675 -30.54 11.43 -19.17
CA LEU A 675 -31.47 12.56 -19.39
C LEU A 675 -32.34 12.38 -20.64
N ARG A 676 -32.65 11.14 -21.04
CA ARG A 676 -33.45 10.80 -22.23
C ARG A 676 -34.83 11.48 -22.26
N PHE A 677 -35.33 11.96 -21.14
CA PHE A 677 -36.57 12.69 -21.02
C PHE A 677 -36.48 14.15 -21.52
N LEU A 678 -35.27 14.67 -21.73
CA LEU A 678 -35.03 16.00 -22.27
C LEU A 678 -35.10 15.97 -23.80
N PRO A 679 -35.58 17.07 -24.46
CA PRO A 679 -35.70 17.12 -25.89
C PRO A 679 -34.36 17.26 -26.59
N GLY A 680 -34.30 16.74 -27.83
CA GLY A 680 -33.18 16.92 -28.77
C GLY A 680 -31.84 16.38 -28.22
N LEU A 681 -30.77 17.11 -28.44
CA LEU A 681 -29.41 16.70 -28.10
C LEU A 681 -29.19 16.56 -26.58
N LEU A 682 -29.98 17.23 -25.75
CA LEU A 682 -29.87 17.12 -24.28
C LEU A 682 -30.27 15.74 -23.74
N GLY A 683 -31.13 15.00 -24.51
CA GLY A 683 -31.51 13.63 -24.15
C GLY A 683 -30.37 12.61 -24.22
N ASN A 684 -29.25 12.96 -24.81
CA ASN A 684 -28.06 12.08 -24.90
C ASN A 684 -27.09 12.23 -23.73
N ILE A 685 -27.38 13.14 -22.79
CA ILE A 685 -26.53 13.38 -21.62
C ILE A 685 -26.76 12.28 -20.57
N VAL A 686 -25.65 11.79 -20.04
CA VAL A 686 -25.59 10.85 -18.90
C VAL A 686 -24.84 11.52 -17.77
N LEU A 687 -25.44 11.52 -16.58
CA LEU A 687 -24.83 12.04 -15.35
C LEU A 687 -24.57 10.91 -14.37
N SER A 688 -23.39 10.92 -13.74
CA SER A 688 -23.08 10.05 -12.61
C SER A 688 -22.25 10.82 -11.61
N TYR A 689 -22.68 10.82 -10.35
CA TYR A 689 -21.88 11.38 -9.27
C TYR A 689 -22.07 10.65 -7.97
N ASN A 690 -21.03 10.64 -7.16
CA ASN A 690 -21.06 10.20 -5.77
C ASN A 690 -20.27 11.18 -4.91
N LEU A 691 -20.76 11.44 -3.73
CA LEU A 691 -20.17 12.32 -2.74
C LEU A 691 -20.22 11.64 -1.38
N SER A 692 -19.14 11.65 -0.65
CA SER A 692 -19.03 11.11 0.71
C SER A 692 -18.45 12.16 1.65
N VAL A 693 -19.18 12.40 2.74
CA VAL A 693 -18.71 13.23 3.87
C VAL A 693 -18.58 12.32 5.07
N VAL A 694 -17.38 12.19 5.61
CA VAL A 694 -17.06 11.27 6.70
C VAL A 694 -16.37 12.01 7.83
N ARG A 695 -16.74 11.70 9.08
CA ARG A 695 -16.06 12.20 10.27
C ARG A 695 -15.72 11.05 11.19
N SER A 696 -14.54 11.11 11.79
CA SER A 696 -14.09 10.13 12.77
C SER A 696 -13.52 10.79 14.01
N GLU A 697 -13.51 10.01 15.07
CA GLU A 697 -12.91 10.31 16.35
C GLU A 697 -12.22 9.06 16.87
N THR A 698 -10.93 9.15 17.17
CA THR A 698 -10.13 8.10 17.78
C THR A 698 -9.23 8.68 18.86
N PHE A 699 -8.68 7.82 19.71
CA PHE A 699 -7.79 8.21 20.79
C PHE A 699 -6.46 7.49 20.60
N ILE A 700 -5.38 8.27 20.62
CA ILE A 700 -4.01 7.75 20.49
C ILE A 700 -3.21 8.12 21.74
N PRO A 701 -2.30 7.26 22.23
CA PRO A 701 -1.34 7.65 23.25
C PRO A 701 -0.50 8.83 22.79
N SER A 702 -0.23 9.71 23.72
CA SER A 702 0.61 10.90 23.58
C SER A 702 1.42 11.07 24.83
N THR A 703 2.52 11.77 24.74
CA THR A 703 3.32 12.12 25.90
C THR A 703 3.32 13.62 26.11
N ARG A 704 3.12 14.02 27.36
CA ARG A 704 3.37 15.38 27.81
C ARG A 704 4.73 15.40 28.50
N VAL A 705 5.59 16.28 28.04
CA VAL A 705 6.92 16.47 28.62
C VAL A 705 6.79 17.39 29.82
N GLU A 706 7.14 16.91 31.00
CA GLU A 706 7.24 17.69 32.24
C GLU A 706 8.69 17.84 32.66
N THR A 707 9.15 19.08 32.78
CA THR A 707 10.46 19.38 33.31
C THR A 707 10.32 19.74 34.78
N TYR A 708 11.08 19.08 35.67
CA TYR A 708 11.12 19.33 37.09
C TYR A 708 12.56 19.46 37.58
N GLU A 709 12.76 20.23 38.63
CA GLU A 709 14.06 20.44 39.22
C GLU A 709 14.25 19.49 40.41
N VAL A 710 15.40 18.84 40.45
CA VAL A 710 15.77 17.92 41.54
C VAL A 710 17.22 18.18 41.97
N VAL A 711 17.48 18.27 43.24
CA VAL A 711 18.83 18.29 43.77
C VAL A 711 19.37 16.87 43.83
N VAL A 712 20.39 16.57 43.01
CA VAL A 712 21.05 15.25 42.95
C VAL A 712 22.39 15.34 43.65
N PRO A 713 22.55 14.77 44.87
CA PRO A 713 23.84 14.78 45.54
C PRO A 713 24.94 14.12 44.67
N PRO A 714 26.17 14.69 44.62
CA PRO A 714 26.72 15.74 45.52
C PRO A 714 26.55 17.18 44.97
N LEU A 715 25.74 17.42 43.95
CA LEU A 715 25.54 18.75 43.34
C LEU A 715 24.71 19.64 44.27
N PRO A 716 25.18 20.84 44.62
CA PRO A 716 24.48 21.74 45.56
C PRO A 716 23.35 22.56 44.88
N PHE A 717 23.16 22.42 43.58
CA PHE A 717 22.18 23.15 42.81
C PHE A 717 21.18 22.17 42.13
N PRO A 718 19.93 22.59 41.88
CA PRO A 718 18.96 21.73 41.24
C PRO A 718 19.32 21.47 39.76
N VAL A 719 19.17 20.22 39.36
CA VAL A 719 19.32 19.77 37.98
C VAL A 719 17.92 19.60 37.40
N LYS A 720 17.70 20.15 36.22
CA LYS A 720 16.47 19.94 35.47
C LYS A 720 16.42 18.50 34.94
N LYS A 721 15.38 17.79 35.34
CA LYS A 721 15.06 16.46 34.81
C LYS A 721 13.75 16.49 34.02
N THR A 722 13.70 15.67 33.00
CA THR A 722 12.52 15.52 32.17
C THR A 722 11.83 14.19 32.50
N ARG A 723 10.51 14.21 32.62
CA ARG A 723 9.70 12.98 32.60
C ARG A 723 8.64 13.04 31.52
N TYR A 724 8.33 11.89 30.99
CA TYR A 724 7.29 11.73 30.00
C TYR A 724 6.02 11.20 30.68
N VAL A 725 4.94 12.01 30.67
CA VAL A 725 3.65 11.63 31.22
C VAL A 725 2.78 11.14 30.08
N LEU A 726 2.36 9.87 30.16
CA LEU A 726 1.49 9.26 29.16
C LEU A 726 0.07 9.85 29.26
N GLU A 727 -0.44 10.33 28.14
CA GLU A 727 -1.76 10.88 27.99
C GLU A 727 -2.46 10.28 26.78
N GLU A 728 -3.79 10.47 26.66
CA GLU A 728 -4.52 10.12 25.43
C GLU A 728 -4.92 11.40 24.69
N ARG A 729 -4.58 11.47 23.42
CA ARG A 729 -4.96 12.57 22.54
C ARG A 729 -6.12 12.17 21.64
N LYS A 730 -7.18 12.96 21.65
CA LYS A 730 -8.31 12.81 20.72
C LYS A 730 -7.88 13.25 19.31
N GLN A 731 -8.09 12.40 18.31
CA GLN A 731 -7.70 12.63 16.91
C GLN A 731 -8.78 12.13 15.93
N LYS A 732 -8.61 12.47 14.65
CA LYS A 732 -9.31 11.83 13.55
C LYS A 732 -8.64 10.48 13.25
N LEU A 733 -9.33 9.59 12.56
CA LEU A 733 -8.73 8.33 12.11
C LEU A 733 -7.71 8.60 11.00
N GLU A 734 -6.57 7.93 11.06
CA GLU A 734 -5.50 8.00 10.06
C GLU A 734 -5.96 7.48 8.71
N GLY A 735 -5.48 8.12 7.65
CA GLY A 735 -5.78 7.72 6.28
C GLY A 735 -7.21 7.96 5.82
N GLN A 736 -8.00 8.77 6.57
CA GLN A 736 -9.41 9.03 6.31
C GLN A 736 -9.65 10.43 5.72
N PRO A 737 -9.92 10.57 4.40
CA PRO A 737 -10.42 11.81 3.82
C PRO A 737 -11.82 12.11 4.37
N GLN A 738 -12.03 13.37 4.78
CA GLN A 738 -13.35 13.80 5.29
C GLN A 738 -14.37 14.09 4.19
N LEU A 739 -13.87 14.49 3.03
CA LEU A 739 -14.66 14.77 1.83
C LEU A 739 -14.00 14.10 0.64
N PHE A 740 -14.75 13.33 -0.10
CA PHE A 740 -14.31 12.80 -1.39
C PHE A 740 -15.51 12.50 -2.27
N GLY A 741 -15.29 12.61 -3.59
CA GLY A 741 -16.36 12.35 -4.54
C GLY A 741 -15.87 12.23 -5.95
N ASN A 742 -16.73 11.65 -6.80
CA ASN A 742 -16.57 11.58 -8.23
C ASN A 742 -17.76 12.25 -8.90
N PHE A 743 -17.50 12.95 -9.98
CA PHE A 743 -18.52 13.47 -10.88
C PHE A 743 -18.14 13.09 -12.31
N ALA A 744 -19.09 12.58 -13.07
CA ALA A 744 -18.91 12.29 -14.49
C ALA A 744 -20.10 12.79 -15.30
N ILE A 745 -19.80 13.50 -16.37
CA ILE A 745 -20.75 13.86 -17.40
C ILE A 745 -20.41 13.07 -18.66
N GLY A 746 -21.43 12.45 -19.24
CA GLY A 746 -21.30 11.67 -20.45
C GLY A 746 -22.23 12.15 -21.55
N TYR A 747 -21.88 11.79 -22.80
CA TYR A 747 -22.69 12.04 -23.99
C TYR A 747 -22.68 10.81 -24.89
N ASP A 748 -23.89 10.28 -25.19
CA ASP A 748 -24.06 9.04 -25.97
C ASP A 748 -24.93 9.32 -27.20
N ILE A 749 -24.36 9.23 -28.41
CA ILE A 749 -25.10 9.44 -29.68
C ILE A 749 -24.50 8.62 -30.80
N GLY A 750 -25.32 7.92 -31.59
CA GLY A 750 -24.93 7.31 -32.85
C GLY A 750 -23.68 6.41 -32.79
N GLY A 751 -23.51 5.62 -31.73
CA GLY A 751 -22.33 4.80 -31.54
C GLY A 751 -21.14 5.55 -30.87
N PHE A 752 -21.21 6.87 -30.74
CA PHE A 752 -20.27 7.66 -29.96
C PHE A 752 -20.64 7.63 -28.46
N SER A 753 -19.64 7.50 -27.61
CA SER A 753 -19.75 7.59 -26.16
C SER A 753 -18.56 8.36 -25.60
N GLY A 754 -18.80 9.52 -25.02
CA GLY A 754 -17.78 10.33 -24.36
C GLY A 754 -18.07 10.46 -22.86
N ARG A 755 -17.04 10.47 -22.02
CA ARG A 755 -17.12 10.66 -20.56
C ARG A 755 -16.01 11.58 -20.10
N LEU A 756 -16.38 12.68 -19.47
CA LEU A 756 -15.47 13.54 -18.70
C LEU A 756 -15.73 13.30 -17.23
N SER A 757 -14.69 12.90 -16.51
CA SER A 757 -14.78 12.53 -15.10
C SER A 757 -13.85 13.38 -14.27
N VAL A 758 -14.31 13.78 -13.07
CA VAL A 758 -13.51 14.45 -12.06
C VAL A 758 -13.59 13.68 -10.76
N PHE A 759 -12.45 13.47 -10.12
CA PHE A 759 -12.33 12.95 -8.77
C PHE A 759 -11.72 14.01 -7.87
N HIS A 760 -12.38 14.28 -6.75
CA HIS A 760 -11.86 15.16 -5.70
C HIS A 760 -11.69 14.40 -4.39
N GLN A 761 -10.55 14.61 -3.72
CA GLN A 761 -10.28 14.13 -2.37
C GLN A 761 -9.79 15.27 -1.51
N GLY A 762 -10.49 15.49 -0.40
CA GLY A 762 -10.09 16.46 0.61
C GLY A 762 -8.87 16.03 1.42
N ARG A 763 -8.32 16.96 2.15
CA ARG A 763 -7.15 16.79 3.03
C ARG A 763 -7.41 15.79 4.16
N PHE A 764 -6.40 14.96 4.51
CA PHE A 764 -6.50 14.02 5.64
C PHE A 764 -5.13 13.72 6.26
N ASN A 765 -5.11 13.34 7.54
CA ASN A 765 -3.89 12.92 8.22
C ASN A 765 -3.46 11.52 7.76
N ARG A 766 -2.21 11.36 7.34
CA ARG A 766 -1.57 10.06 7.05
C ARG A 766 -1.07 9.41 8.33
N THR A 767 -0.36 10.21 9.15
CA THR A 767 0.16 9.79 10.46
C THR A 767 0.03 10.92 11.45
N PHE A 768 -0.03 10.58 12.73
CA PHE A 768 0.01 11.54 13.82
C PHE A 768 1.33 11.42 14.57
N SER A 769 1.97 12.56 14.84
CA SER A 769 3.09 12.59 15.79
C SER A 769 2.59 12.49 17.21
N VAL A 770 3.43 11.97 18.12
CA VAL A 770 3.07 11.79 19.53
C VAL A 770 2.78 13.14 20.22
N ASP A 771 3.51 14.18 19.85
CA ASP A 771 3.41 15.52 20.45
C ASP A 771 2.55 16.52 19.66
N GLY A 772 2.07 16.15 18.44
CA GLY A 772 1.26 17.00 17.57
C GLY A 772 2.02 18.09 16.82
N ARG A 773 3.36 18.01 16.80
CA ARG A 773 4.22 19.00 16.14
C ARG A 773 4.63 18.64 14.72
N SER A 774 4.50 17.36 14.36
CA SER A 774 4.89 16.85 13.04
C SER A 774 3.89 15.84 12.47
N ASP A 775 2.59 16.19 12.52
CA ASP A 775 1.57 15.36 11.87
C ASP A 775 1.76 15.40 10.35
N VAL A 776 1.79 14.24 9.69
CA VAL A 776 1.87 14.19 8.23
C VAL A 776 0.46 14.18 7.64
N VAL A 777 0.21 15.10 6.73
CA VAL A 777 -1.10 15.31 6.13
C VAL A 777 -1.01 15.16 4.61
N GLN A 778 -1.88 14.34 4.02
CA GLN A 778 -2.10 14.30 2.58
C GLN A 778 -2.83 15.56 2.15
N ASN A 779 -2.30 16.27 1.17
CA ASN A 779 -2.95 17.46 0.63
C ASN A 779 -4.19 17.10 -0.20
N ALA A 780 -5.13 18.03 -0.30
CA ALA A 780 -6.31 17.85 -1.15
C ALA A 780 -5.90 17.89 -2.63
N TYR A 781 -6.59 17.10 -3.45
CA TYR A 781 -6.35 17.10 -4.88
C TYR A 781 -7.61 16.86 -5.71
N THR A 782 -7.54 17.29 -6.99
CA THR A 782 -8.60 17.10 -7.98
C THR A 782 -7.99 16.58 -9.27
N ARG A 783 -8.48 15.46 -9.78
CA ARG A 783 -8.02 14.81 -11.00
C ARG A 783 -9.13 14.79 -12.05
N TRP A 784 -8.76 15.03 -13.29
CA TRP A 784 -9.64 14.99 -14.45
C TRP A 784 -9.20 13.90 -15.42
N ASP A 785 -10.17 13.12 -15.92
CA ASP A 785 -9.96 12.05 -16.88
C ASP A 785 -11.02 12.14 -17.98
N LEU A 786 -10.62 11.88 -19.25
CA LEU A 786 -11.49 11.85 -20.41
C LEU A 786 -11.43 10.47 -21.06
N ALA A 787 -12.59 9.89 -21.37
CA ALA A 787 -12.69 8.64 -22.11
C ALA A 787 -13.68 8.79 -23.27
N LEU A 788 -13.23 8.43 -24.48
CA LEU A 788 -14.01 8.48 -25.71
C LEU A 788 -14.04 7.10 -26.35
N LYS A 789 -15.18 6.74 -26.90
CA LYS A 789 -15.37 5.52 -27.69
C LYS A 789 -16.25 5.83 -28.89
N GLN A 790 -15.85 5.36 -30.09
CA GLN A 790 -16.65 5.39 -31.29
C GLN A 790 -16.83 3.97 -31.82
N GLN A 791 -18.06 3.49 -31.89
CA GLN A 791 -18.42 2.28 -32.60
C GLN A 791 -18.46 2.59 -34.09
N ILE A 792 -17.64 1.93 -34.91
CA ILE A 792 -17.55 2.14 -36.36
C ILE A 792 -18.48 1.16 -37.07
N THR A 793 -18.36 -0.12 -36.73
CA THR A 793 -19.26 -1.18 -37.18
C THR A 793 -19.73 -1.97 -35.95
N HIS A 794 -20.64 -2.92 -36.11
CA HIS A 794 -21.07 -3.75 -34.98
C HIS A 794 -19.88 -4.56 -34.36
N ASN A 795 -18.83 -4.80 -35.16
CA ASN A 795 -17.65 -5.56 -34.73
C ASN A 795 -16.46 -4.71 -34.35
N LEU A 796 -16.39 -3.45 -34.74
CA LEU A 796 -15.22 -2.59 -34.65
C LEU A 796 -15.52 -1.32 -33.85
N ALA A 797 -14.72 -1.04 -32.79
CA ALA A 797 -14.78 0.23 -32.08
C ALA A 797 -13.38 0.82 -31.86
N PHE A 798 -13.27 2.14 -31.95
CA PHE A 798 -12.11 2.91 -31.54
C PHE A 798 -12.31 3.46 -30.12
N MET A 799 -11.23 3.53 -29.37
CA MET A 799 -11.17 4.04 -27.99
C MET A 799 -10.02 5.04 -27.85
N PHE A 800 -10.28 6.10 -27.12
CA PHE A 800 -9.28 7.10 -26.75
C PHE A 800 -9.50 7.48 -25.30
N ASN A 801 -8.44 7.41 -24.47
CA ASN A 801 -8.47 7.87 -23.10
C ASN A 801 -7.36 8.87 -22.86
N LEU A 802 -7.66 9.89 -22.06
CA LEU A 802 -6.71 10.88 -21.61
C LEU A 802 -6.82 10.97 -20.08
N ASN A 803 -5.81 10.50 -19.40
CA ASN A 803 -5.80 10.36 -17.94
C ASN A 803 -4.94 11.45 -17.31
N ASN A 804 -5.37 11.95 -16.13
CA ASN A 804 -4.67 12.96 -15.38
C ASN A 804 -4.46 14.27 -16.16
N LEU A 805 -5.52 14.76 -16.81
CA LEU A 805 -5.51 16.02 -17.58
C LEU A 805 -4.95 17.22 -16.80
N SER A 806 -5.15 17.24 -15.49
CA SER A 806 -4.70 18.30 -14.60
C SER A 806 -3.19 18.24 -14.31
N ASN A 807 -2.47 17.20 -14.78
CA ASN A 807 -1.09 16.92 -14.40
C ASN A 807 -0.91 17.03 -12.86
N LEU A 808 -1.69 16.24 -12.15
CA LEU A 808 -1.87 16.31 -10.71
C LEU A 808 -0.54 16.24 -9.96
N HIS A 809 -0.40 17.08 -8.93
CA HIS A 809 0.59 17.02 -7.88
C HIS A 809 -0.03 16.33 -6.66
N GLU A 810 0.55 15.22 -6.24
CA GLU A 810 0.14 14.49 -5.03
C GLU A 810 1.12 14.80 -3.89
N GLY A 811 0.84 15.87 -3.14
CA GLY A 811 1.73 16.34 -2.07
C GLY A 811 1.27 15.95 -0.67
N THR A 812 2.23 15.91 0.27
CA THR A 812 2.00 15.86 1.71
C THR A 812 2.56 17.09 2.38
N SER A 813 2.04 17.42 3.56
CA SER A 813 2.55 18.48 4.40
C SER A 813 2.83 17.98 5.80
N VAL A 814 3.80 18.57 6.47
CA VAL A 814 3.99 18.48 7.92
C VAL A 814 3.18 19.58 8.59
N LEU A 815 2.32 19.18 9.51
CA LEU A 815 1.45 20.08 10.26
C LEU A 815 1.87 20.13 11.73
N ASN A 816 2.21 21.31 12.22
CA ASN A 816 2.33 21.58 13.64
C ASN A 816 1.04 22.20 14.16
N ARG A 817 0.28 21.46 14.96
CA ARG A 817 -1.02 21.92 15.49
C ARG A 817 -0.87 22.92 16.62
N ILE A 818 0.28 22.93 17.30
CA ILE A 818 0.54 23.81 18.45
C ILE A 818 0.84 25.21 17.97
N GLN A 819 1.62 25.34 16.90
CA GLN A 819 2.08 26.62 16.35
C GLN A 819 1.34 27.03 15.06
N GLY A 820 0.51 26.15 14.51
CA GLY A 820 -0.28 26.41 13.30
C GLY A 820 0.52 26.37 11.98
N TRP A 821 1.64 25.65 11.95
CA TRP A 821 2.49 25.54 10.78
C TRP A 821 2.00 24.47 9.82
N ASP A 822 2.13 24.71 8.54
CA ASP A 822 1.71 23.84 7.44
C ASP A 822 2.75 23.91 6.32
N LEU A 823 3.71 22.98 6.34
CA LEU A 823 4.88 22.98 5.47
C LEU A 823 4.82 21.82 4.49
N LEU A 824 5.11 22.07 3.21
CA LEU A 824 5.21 21.02 2.20
C LEU A 824 6.30 20.02 2.61
N SER A 825 5.97 18.74 2.72
CA SER A 825 6.94 17.67 3.01
C SER A 825 7.30 16.89 1.76
N THR A 826 6.31 16.45 0.99
CA THR A 826 6.57 15.74 -0.27
C THR A 826 5.72 16.30 -1.39
N ASP A 827 6.20 16.20 -2.63
CA ASP A 827 5.40 16.41 -3.84
C ASP A 827 5.75 15.36 -4.87
N GLU A 828 4.74 14.73 -5.50
CA GLU A 828 4.91 13.69 -6.51
C GLU A 828 4.12 14.04 -7.77
N ILE A 829 4.75 13.92 -8.95
CA ILE A 829 4.10 14.00 -10.24
C ILE A 829 4.43 12.78 -11.11
N TYR A 830 3.47 12.36 -11.95
CA TYR A 830 3.61 11.22 -12.87
C TYR A 830 3.11 11.54 -14.29
N GLY A 831 2.82 12.81 -14.56
CA GLY A 831 2.38 13.27 -15.87
C GLY A 831 0.95 12.85 -16.26
N TRP A 832 0.48 13.34 -17.37
CA TRP A 832 -0.71 12.82 -18.02
C TRP A 832 -0.36 11.70 -19.01
N THR A 833 -1.31 10.78 -19.22
CA THR A 833 -1.16 9.68 -20.18
C THR A 833 -2.30 9.68 -21.19
N ALA A 834 -1.99 9.34 -22.45
CA ALA A 834 -2.97 9.16 -23.52
C ALA A 834 -2.92 7.71 -24.04
N ASP A 835 -4.09 7.06 -24.13
CA ASP A 835 -4.23 5.71 -24.68
C ASP A 835 -5.10 5.77 -25.95
N VAL A 836 -4.65 5.14 -27.03
CA VAL A 836 -5.43 4.93 -28.25
C VAL A 836 -5.60 3.45 -28.48
N GLY A 837 -6.79 3.00 -28.77
CA GLY A 837 -7.05 1.57 -28.92
C GLY A 837 -8.16 1.20 -29.88
N VAL A 838 -8.15 -0.08 -30.22
CA VAL A 838 -9.12 -0.73 -31.08
C VAL A 838 -9.70 -1.94 -30.39
N ARG A 839 -11.01 -2.12 -30.52
CA ARG A 839 -11.75 -3.30 -30.06
C ARG A 839 -12.36 -3.99 -31.25
N ILE A 840 -12.13 -5.28 -31.39
CA ILE A 840 -12.69 -6.15 -32.42
C ILE A 840 -13.46 -7.28 -31.75
N ASN A 841 -14.74 -7.45 -32.12
CA ASN A 841 -15.56 -8.60 -31.78
C ASN A 841 -15.72 -9.47 -33.03
N LEU A 842 -15.37 -10.77 -32.94
CA LEU A 842 -15.34 -11.71 -34.04
C LEU A 842 -16.42 -12.76 -33.88
#